data_7011b7e354b1b94d0a6b5a36dc67c827
#
_entry.id   7011b7e354b1b94d0a6b5a36dc67c827
#
_cell.length_a   1.000
_cell.length_b   1.000
_cell.length_c   1.000
_cell.angle_alpha   90.00
_cell.angle_beta   90.00
_cell.angle_gamma   90.00
#
_symmetry.space_group_name_H-M   'P 1'
#
loop_
_entity.id
_entity.type
_entity.pdbx_description
1 polymer ?
#
loop_
_entity_poly.entity_id
_entity_poly.type
_entity_poly.pdbx_seq_one_letter_code
_entity_poly.pdbx_strand_id
1 'polypeptide(L)'
;MSEATRIPELFGSLVFNERTMEQYVPQSAMDVWRGCLKSGQPLPLSAANEIADAMKTWALEHGATHFTHWFQPLSGVTAEKHDSFINTAGGGRVMMDFSGKELVRGEPDASSFPNGGLRATFEARGYSAWDPTAFAFIKDGSLCIPTVFCSYSGDALDKKTPLLRSIAAVDRAAVRVLKLFGDDAEKVTPQIGAEQEYFLIDRELYLKRMDLRLCGRALFGAKPPKGQELDDHYFGAFRPRVAAYMKELDEELWKLGVLSKTKHNEVAPGQHEMAPIYTDANTASDQNQLVMETMKKVAERHNLVCLLHEKPFAGVNGSGKHVNWSLSTDTGKNLFSPGKTPSQNAVFLLVLAAFIKGVDEYQELLRCSVAFAGNDHRLGAQEAPPAIISIFLGTELEGIIDAIVDENDYTAPEHKSLRIGVDVLPAIPQDTTDRNRTSPVAFTGNKFEFRMPGSSQSIAGPVTILNTIMAEELDEFYAQLKDAPDFTAALHKLIRDTFSAHRRIIFNGNGYEEAWIKEAEKRGLANLHNTAEALPTYILPKNIELLTRQGVYSKEEIFSRHEVHIEKYCKVIRIEAATLVDMVQHGILNAASEYEATLCNTIAAKRAAAPELTCHVESSLANAIGSLNEQLLEETIGLKTALETVSDDAEPETLLHYYHDEVEKHTNDVRKTVDKLEVLTASKYWPYPTFCELLFSV
;
A
#
# COMPACT_ATOMS: atom_id res chain seq x y z
N MET A 1 39.02 -4.65 3.58
CA MET A 1 37.80 -5.03 4.26
C MET A 1 36.89 -5.67 3.23
N SER A 2 36.15 -6.73 3.54
CA SER A 2 35.13 -7.27 2.63
C SER A 2 34.00 -6.27 2.51
N GLU A 3 33.19 -6.29 1.39
CA GLU A 3 32.04 -5.43 1.22
C GLU A 3 31.08 -5.52 2.42
N ALA A 4 30.88 -6.71 2.97
CA ALA A 4 30.01 -6.94 4.13
C ALA A 4 30.40 -6.19 5.41
N THR A 5 31.70 -5.86 5.59
CA THR A 5 32.16 -5.10 6.75
C THR A 5 31.92 -3.59 6.63
N ARG A 6 31.49 -3.11 5.48
CA ARG A 6 31.17 -1.69 5.20
C ARG A 6 29.71 -1.32 5.38
N ILE A 7 28.80 -2.28 5.59
CA ILE A 7 27.35 -2.00 5.70
C ILE A 7 27.03 -0.97 6.81
N PRO A 8 27.62 -1.03 8.03
CA PRO A 8 27.37 -0.01 9.05
C PRO A 8 27.79 1.40 8.64
N GLU A 9 28.82 1.53 7.78
CA GLU A 9 29.27 2.82 7.24
C GLU A 9 28.41 3.28 6.06
N LEU A 10 27.87 2.32 5.30
CA LEU A 10 27.01 2.56 4.15
C LEU A 10 25.61 3.04 4.58
N PHE A 11 25.12 2.52 5.71
CA PHE A 11 23.76 2.78 6.17
C PHE A 11 23.53 4.26 6.47
N GLY A 12 22.53 4.85 5.78
CA GLY A 12 22.18 6.26 5.91
C GLY A 12 23.21 7.23 5.33
N SER A 13 24.16 6.75 4.51
CA SER A 13 25.22 7.61 3.90
C SER A 13 24.65 8.70 2.98
N LEU A 14 23.46 8.50 2.44
CA LEU A 14 22.74 9.48 1.61
C LEU A 14 21.56 10.15 2.34
N VAL A 15 21.56 10.16 3.69
CA VAL A 15 20.53 10.77 4.51
C VAL A 15 21.13 11.83 5.41
N PHE A 16 20.54 13.02 5.40
CA PHE A 16 20.91 14.12 6.30
C PHE A 16 20.22 13.92 7.65
N ASN A 17 20.51 12.79 8.31
CA ASN A 17 19.95 12.41 9.60
C ASN A 17 20.62 13.16 10.76
N GLU A 18 20.14 12.96 11.99
CA GLU A 18 20.63 13.67 13.16
C GLU A 18 22.15 13.51 13.36
N ARG A 19 22.70 12.31 13.14
CA ARG A 19 24.14 12.05 13.20
C ARG A 19 24.92 12.86 12.16
N THR A 20 24.39 13.03 10.96
CA THR A 20 24.98 13.85 9.91
C THR A 20 24.80 15.33 10.25
N MET A 21 23.64 15.74 10.73
CA MET A 21 23.38 17.11 11.19
C MET A 21 24.37 17.55 12.27
N GLU A 22 24.69 16.72 13.25
CA GLU A 22 25.69 17.00 14.29
C GLU A 22 27.09 17.30 13.76
N GLN A 23 27.41 16.86 12.53
CA GLN A 23 28.72 17.11 11.90
C GLN A 23 28.76 18.43 11.12
N TYR A 24 27.62 18.89 10.60
CA TYR A 24 27.53 20.01 9.68
C TYR A 24 26.81 21.24 10.25
N VAL A 25 25.83 21.03 11.14
CA VAL A 25 24.98 22.10 11.70
C VAL A 25 25.59 22.62 12.99
N PRO A 26 25.68 23.93 13.20
CA PRO A 26 26.12 24.50 14.47
C PRO A 26 25.27 24.03 15.66
N GLN A 27 25.90 23.76 16.80
CA GLN A 27 25.21 23.22 17.99
C GLN A 27 24.03 24.08 18.43
N SER A 28 24.14 25.42 18.32
CA SER A 28 23.06 26.36 18.64
C SER A 28 21.80 26.11 17.79
N ALA A 29 21.95 25.85 16.48
CA ALA A 29 20.84 25.55 15.59
C ALA A 29 20.27 24.16 15.84
N MET A 30 21.11 23.17 16.18
CA MET A 30 20.67 21.86 16.61
C MET A 30 19.80 21.91 17.87
N ASP A 31 20.20 22.65 18.86
CA ASP A 31 19.45 22.80 20.12
C ASP A 31 18.08 23.47 19.88
N VAL A 32 18.05 24.51 19.02
CA VAL A 32 16.79 25.14 18.61
C VAL A 32 15.91 24.17 17.86
N TRP A 33 16.45 23.42 16.88
CA TRP A 33 15.70 22.41 16.12
C TRP A 33 15.09 21.33 17.02
N ARG A 34 15.91 20.72 17.91
CA ARG A 34 15.43 19.74 18.91
C ARG A 34 14.35 20.32 19.82
N GLY A 35 14.53 21.57 20.25
CA GLY A 35 13.53 22.30 21.05
C GLY A 35 12.20 22.50 20.31
N CYS A 36 12.25 22.83 19.03
CA CYS A 36 11.07 22.97 18.19
C CYS A 36 10.34 21.64 18.00
N LEU A 37 11.07 20.53 17.77
CA LEU A 37 10.47 19.20 17.64
C LEU A 37 9.76 18.78 18.95
N LYS A 38 10.33 19.08 20.09
CA LYS A 38 9.72 18.75 21.39
C LYS A 38 8.51 19.63 21.73
N SER A 39 8.60 20.94 21.43
CA SER A 39 7.55 21.92 21.80
C SER A 39 6.45 22.07 20.76
N GLY A 40 6.64 21.55 19.53
CA GLY A 40 5.72 21.80 18.40
C GLY A 40 5.75 23.23 17.87
N GLN A 41 6.75 24.06 18.27
CA GLN A 41 6.86 25.44 17.80
C GLN A 41 7.56 25.51 16.44
N PRO A 42 7.18 26.46 15.56
CA PRO A 42 7.83 26.65 14.28
C PRO A 42 9.33 26.97 14.42
N LEU A 43 10.14 26.47 13.51
CA LEU A 43 11.57 26.73 13.48
C LEU A 43 11.85 28.20 13.10
N PRO A 44 12.64 28.97 13.89
CA PRO A 44 13.04 30.34 13.52
C PRO A 44 13.87 30.35 12.24
N LEU A 45 13.68 31.40 11.41
CA LEU A 45 14.38 31.51 10.12
C LEU A 45 15.91 31.56 10.27
N SER A 46 16.44 32.06 11.37
CA SER A 46 17.88 32.07 11.66
C SER A 46 18.44 30.65 11.74
N ALA A 47 17.79 29.77 12.51
CA ALA A 47 18.18 28.37 12.61
C ALA A 47 17.95 27.63 11.28
N ALA A 48 16.87 27.93 10.57
CA ALA A 48 16.62 27.36 9.24
C ALA A 48 17.71 27.75 8.23
N ASN A 49 18.27 28.96 8.26
CA ASN A 49 19.37 29.36 7.41
C ASN A 49 20.65 28.56 7.70
N GLU A 50 21.00 28.33 8.97
CA GLU A 50 22.15 27.53 9.36
C GLU A 50 21.99 26.06 8.93
N ILE A 51 20.80 25.51 9.08
CA ILE A 51 20.49 24.15 8.64
C ILE A 51 20.54 24.02 7.11
N ALA A 52 19.98 25.01 6.38
CA ALA A 52 19.98 25.04 4.92
C ALA A 52 21.41 25.09 4.35
N ASP A 53 22.27 25.93 4.91
CA ASP A 53 23.68 26.02 4.50
C ASP A 53 24.43 24.70 4.77
N ALA A 54 24.20 24.08 5.91
CA ALA A 54 24.72 22.77 6.26
C ALA A 54 24.25 21.66 5.31
N MET A 55 22.92 21.63 4.98
CA MET A 55 22.35 20.68 4.02
C MET A 55 22.96 20.84 2.62
N LYS A 56 23.09 22.09 2.16
CA LYS A 56 23.72 22.39 0.86
C LYS A 56 25.18 21.92 0.84
N THR A 57 25.95 22.24 1.88
CA THR A 57 27.37 21.86 1.97
C THR A 57 27.49 20.34 1.89
N TRP A 58 26.75 19.62 2.71
CA TRP A 58 26.71 18.16 2.69
C TRP A 58 26.26 17.60 1.33
N ALA A 59 25.22 18.18 0.73
CA ALA A 59 24.71 17.74 -0.55
C ALA A 59 25.72 17.90 -1.69
N LEU A 60 26.44 19.03 -1.74
CA LEU A 60 27.51 19.29 -2.71
C LEU A 60 28.68 18.30 -2.55
N GLU A 61 29.09 17.98 -1.32
CA GLU A 61 30.13 16.99 -1.04
C GLU A 61 29.73 15.58 -1.50
N HIS A 62 28.43 15.30 -1.56
CA HIS A 62 27.89 14.03 -2.08
C HIS A 62 27.46 14.11 -3.55
N GLY A 63 27.86 15.16 -4.28
CA GLY A 63 27.67 15.32 -5.70
C GLY A 63 26.29 15.81 -6.13
N ALA A 64 25.43 16.22 -5.22
CA ALA A 64 24.15 16.83 -5.58
C ALA A 64 24.34 18.29 -6.02
N THR A 65 23.71 18.69 -7.10
CA THR A 65 23.76 20.05 -7.65
C THR A 65 22.43 20.77 -7.61
N HIS A 66 21.37 20.04 -7.29
CA HIS A 66 19.99 20.50 -7.22
C HIS A 66 19.35 20.11 -5.90
N PHE A 67 18.25 20.77 -5.55
CA PHE A 67 17.35 20.39 -4.48
C PHE A 67 15.91 20.33 -4.98
N THR A 68 15.06 19.61 -4.26
CA THR A 68 13.64 19.53 -4.51
C THR A 68 12.85 19.41 -3.22
N HIS A 69 11.70 20.07 -3.16
CA HIS A 69 10.66 19.76 -2.19
C HIS A 69 9.97 18.48 -2.63
N TRP A 70 10.24 17.41 -1.92
CA TRP A 70 9.73 16.06 -2.20
C TRP A 70 8.47 15.80 -1.38
N PHE A 71 7.35 15.47 -2.02
CA PHE A 71 6.07 15.26 -1.35
C PHE A 71 5.21 14.18 -2.02
N GLN A 72 4.14 13.75 -1.34
CA GLN A 72 3.22 12.70 -1.79
C GLN A 72 1.85 13.30 -2.13
N PRO A 73 1.58 13.73 -3.37
CA PRO A 73 0.28 14.26 -3.76
C PRO A 73 -0.83 13.20 -3.72
N LEU A 74 -2.08 13.62 -3.88
CA LEU A 74 -3.25 12.73 -3.85
C LEU A 74 -3.20 11.61 -4.89
N SER A 75 -2.43 11.79 -5.98
CA SER A 75 -2.19 10.74 -6.99
C SER A 75 -1.53 9.47 -6.45
N GLY A 76 -0.76 9.58 -5.33
CA GLY A 76 -0.06 8.47 -4.70
C GLY A 76 1.34 8.18 -5.22
N VAL A 77 1.83 8.93 -6.21
CA VAL A 77 3.25 8.98 -6.59
C VAL A 77 3.90 10.19 -5.94
N THR A 78 5.24 10.18 -5.84
CA THR A 78 5.99 11.34 -5.33
C THR A 78 6.08 12.43 -6.37
N ALA A 79 6.09 13.68 -5.92
CA ALA A 79 6.23 14.85 -6.78
C ALA A 79 7.54 15.58 -6.47
N GLU A 80 8.21 16.03 -7.51
CA GLU A 80 9.52 16.67 -7.47
C GLU A 80 9.59 17.80 -8.50
N LYS A 81 10.14 18.93 -8.08
CA LYS A 81 10.53 20.02 -8.97
C LYS A 81 11.95 20.44 -8.59
N HIS A 82 12.91 20.09 -9.42
CA HIS A 82 14.32 20.28 -9.12
C HIS A 82 14.77 21.71 -9.46
N ASP A 83 15.26 22.44 -8.47
CA ASP A 83 15.89 23.72 -8.63
C ASP A 83 17.40 23.60 -8.33
N SER A 84 18.26 24.25 -9.14
CA SER A 84 19.69 24.22 -8.92
C SER A 84 20.08 25.12 -7.73
N PHE A 85 21.11 24.74 -6.99
CA PHE A 85 21.74 25.63 -6.02
C PHE A 85 22.43 26.85 -6.65
N ILE A 86 22.47 26.93 -7.98
CA ILE A 86 23.17 27.99 -8.72
C ILE A 86 22.50 29.34 -8.50
N ASN A 87 23.28 30.36 -8.13
CA ASN A 87 22.81 31.73 -8.01
C ASN A 87 23.83 32.68 -8.65
N THR A 88 23.42 33.88 -8.99
CA THR A 88 24.31 34.87 -9.60
C THR A 88 25.11 35.59 -8.55
N ALA A 89 26.44 35.64 -8.73
CA ALA A 89 27.37 36.40 -7.88
C ALA A 89 27.78 37.76 -8.51
N GLY A 90 27.15 38.12 -9.65
CA GLY A 90 27.49 39.33 -10.39
C GLY A 90 28.74 39.19 -11.27
N GLY A 91 28.90 40.07 -12.25
CA GLY A 91 30.06 40.05 -13.14
C GLY A 91 30.27 38.78 -13.92
N GLY A 92 29.22 38.05 -14.29
CA GLY A 92 29.26 36.76 -15.00
C GLY A 92 29.72 35.56 -14.15
N ARG A 93 29.83 35.73 -12.84
CA ARG A 93 30.17 34.66 -11.87
C ARG A 93 28.92 34.08 -11.24
N VAL A 94 29.02 32.83 -10.82
CA VAL A 94 27.97 32.10 -10.11
C VAL A 94 28.46 31.66 -8.73
N MET A 95 27.54 31.46 -7.82
CA MET A 95 27.74 30.86 -6.50
C MET A 95 26.72 29.75 -6.28
N MET A 96 26.99 28.85 -5.36
CA MET A 96 26.04 27.86 -4.90
C MET A 96 25.40 28.38 -3.61
N ASP A 97 24.10 28.54 -3.60
CA ASP A 97 23.33 29.13 -2.51
C ASP A 97 22.08 28.33 -2.22
N PHE A 98 21.68 28.27 -0.96
CA PHE A 98 20.44 27.68 -0.50
C PHE A 98 20.04 28.30 0.83
N SER A 99 18.96 29.00 0.85
CA SER A 99 18.51 29.76 2.02
C SER A 99 17.53 28.98 2.89
N GLY A 100 17.45 29.34 4.17
CA GLY A 100 16.41 28.81 5.06
C GLY A 100 14.99 29.11 4.59
N LYS A 101 14.79 30.20 3.81
CA LYS A 101 13.49 30.46 3.18
C LYS A 101 13.15 29.40 2.13
N GLU A 102 14.11 28.99 1.31
CA GLU A 102 13.95 27.94 0.30
C GLU A 102 13.82 26.56 0.96
N LEU A 103 14.47 26.33 2.09
CA LEU A 103 14.31 25.11 2.87
C LEU A 103 12.89 24.99 3.44
N VAL A 104 12.40 26.03 4.13
CA VAL A 104 11.14 25.88 4.90
C VAL A 104 9.89 25.94 4.06
N ARG A 105 9.93 26.59 2.86
CA ARG A 105 8.76 26.65 1.99
C ARG A 105 9.11 26.77 0.52
N GLY A 106 8.22 26.23 -0.32
CA GLY A 106 8.20 26.43 -1.76
C GLY A 106 6.83 26.88 -2.25
N GLU A 107 6.77 27.38 -3.46
CA GLU A 107 5.54 27.84 -4.11
C GLU A 107 5.38 27.11 -5.46
N PRO A 108 5.17 25.76 -5.47
CA PRO A 108 5.00 25.01 -6.72
C PRO A 108 3.68 25.33 -7.39
N ASP A 109 3.60 25.11 -8.70
CA ASP A 109 2.36 25.17 -9.45
C ASP A 109 1.46 23.97 -9.07
N ALA A 110 0.28 24.26 -8.52
CA ALA A 110 -0.71 23.28 -8.09
C ALA A 110 -1.72 22.91 -9.19
N SER A 111 -1.66 23.55 -10.36
CA SER A 111 -2.71 23.44 -11.40
C SER A 111 -2.83 22.03 -11.99
N SER A 112 -1.74 21.25 -11.98
CA SER A 112 -1.72 19.89 -12.53
C SER A 112 -1.96 18.77 -11.52
N PHE A 113 -2.14 19.11 -10.23
CA PHE A 113 -2.40 18.10 -9.20
C PHE A 113 -3.91 17.88 -8.99
N PRO A 114 -4.35 16.62 -8.73
CA PRO A 114 -5.72 16.34 -8.34
C PRO A 114 -6.10 17.13 -7.08
N ASN A 115 -7.24 17.80 -7.10
CA ASN A 115 -7.67 18.65 -6.00
C ASN A 115 -9.16 18.52 -5.64
N GLY A 116 -9.98 17.78 -6.41
CA GLY A 116 -11.38 17.53 -6.10
C GLY A 116 -12.17 18.80 -5.73
N GLY A 117 -11.96 19.87 -6.48
CA GLY A 117 -12.66 21.16 -6.25
C GLY A 117 -12.08 22.06 -5.16
N LEU A 118 -11.04 21.66 -4.42
CA LEU A 118 -10.38 22.52 -3.40
C LEU A 118 -9.65 23.73 -3.99
N ARG A 119 -9.44 23.76 -5.28
CA ARG A 119 -8.75 24.84 -5.97
C ARG A 119 -9.65 25.43 -7.04
N ALA A 120 -9.82 26.75 -7.04
CA ALA A 120 -10.49 27.43 -8.14
C ALA A 120 -9.66 27.30 -9.45
N THR A 121 -10.32 27.27 -10.59
CA THR A 121 -9.67 27.04 -11.89
C THR A 121 -8.54 28.04 -12.20
N PHE A 122 -8.68 29.28 -11.72
CA PHE A 122 -7.68 30.34 -11.92
C PHE A 122 -6.54 30.34 -10.90
N GLU A 123 -6.62 29.53 -9.84
CA GLU A 123 -5.59 29.42 -8.81
C GLU A 123 -4.53 28.42 -9.26
N ALA A 124 -3.33 28.86 -9.58
CA ALA A 124 -2.23 27.97 -9.96
C ALA A 124 -1.25 27.73 -8.81
N ARG A 125 -1.19 28.63 -7.81
CA ARG A 125 -0.20 28.55 -6.74
C ARG A 125 -0.62 27.54 -5.66
N GLY A 126 0.33 26.67 -5.27
CA GLY A 126 0.29 25.89 -4.06
C GLY A 126 1.46 26.23 -3.16
N TYR A 127 1.50 25.64 -1.98
CA TYR A 127 2.60 25.80 -1.03
C TYR A 127 3.10 24.45 -0.58
N SER A 128 4.42 24.28 -0.59
CA SER A 128 5.09 23.18 0.11
C SER A 128 5.74 23.71 1.37
N ALA A 129 5.71 22.93 2.44
CA ALA A 129 6.35 23.26 3.70
C ALA A 129 7.23 22.10 4.17
N TRP A 130 8.48 22.41 4.55
CA TRP A 130 9.40 21.43 5.09
C TRP A 130 8.82 20.73 6.31
N ASP A 131 8.96 19.41 6.36
CA ASP A 131 8.68 18.61 7.54
C ASP A 131 10.00 18.38 8.31
N PRO A 132 10.24 19.10 9.42
CA PRO A 132 11.47 18.97 10.17
C PRO A 132 11.55 17.64 10.97
N THR A 133 10.50 16.84 10.98
CA THR A 133 10.46 15.52 11.62
C THR A 133 10.91 14.39 10.69
N ALA A 134 11.14 14.71 9.40
CA ALA A 134 11.65 13.80 8.40
C ALA A 134 13.01 14.28 7.88
N PHE A 135 13.90 13.33 7.57
CA PHE A 135 15.26 13.64 7.13
C PHE A 135 15.35 13.81 5.62
N ALA A 136 16.05 14.85 5.17
CA ALA A 136 16.40 15.03 3.78
C ALA A 136 17.38 13.93 3.32
N PHE A 137 17.35 13.62 2.03
CA PHE A 137 18.17 12.56 1.45
C PHE A 137 18.65 12.94 0.05
N ILE A 138 19.70 12.28 -0.44
CA ILE A 138 20.20 12.47 -1.80
C ILE A 138 19.72 11.32 -2.68
N LYS A 139 19.10 11.69 -3.80
CA LYS A 139 18.63 10.78 -4.83
C LYS A 139 18.87 11.41 -6.20
N ASP A 140 19.41 10.65 -7.15
CA ASP A 140 19.63 11.09 -8.56
C ASP A 140 20.37 12.44 -8.66
N GLY A 141 21.35 12.68 -7.80
CA GLY A 141 22.14 13.94 -7.82
C GLY A 141 21.39 15.17 -7.31
N SER A 142 20.27 14.98 -6.60
CA SER A 142 19.47 16.03 -5.98
C SER A 142 19.26 15.79 -4.49
N LEU A 143 19.27 16.88 -3.73
CA LEU A 143 18.83 16.91 -2.34
C LEU A 143 17.31 16.91 -2.30
N CYS A 144 16.71 15.82 -1.85
CA CYS A 144 15.27 15.68 -1.66
C CYS A 144 14.89 16.05 -0.23
N ILE A 145 14.03 17.03 -0.08
CA ILE A 145 13.58 17.57 1.21
C ILE A 145 12.13 17.15 1.42
N PRO A 146 11.83 16.27 2.40
CA PRO A 146 10.47 15.86 2.69
C PRO A 146 9.59 17.04 3.09
N THR A 147 8.46 17.23 2.41
CA THR A 147 7.54 18.33 2.60
C THR A 147 6.10 17.87 2.61
N VAL A 148 5.25 18.73 3.15
CA VAL A 148 3.79 18.70 2.95
C VAL A 148 3.40 19.64 1.83
N PHE A 149 2.20 19.46 1.26
CA PHE A 149 1.72 20.29 0.16
C PHE A 149 0.26 20.69 0.35
N CYS A 150 -0.04 21.97 0.19
CA CYS A 150 -1.39 22.51 0.32
C CYS A 150 -1.75 23.46 -0.84
N SER A 151 -3.06 23.71 -0.99
CA SER A 151 -3.62 24.68 -1.92
C SER A 151 -3.28 26.12 -1.50
N TYR A 152 -3.65 27.07 -2.35
CA TYR A 152 -3.56 28.51 -2.02
C TYR A 152 -4.37 28.88 -0.78
N SER A 153 -5.50 28.24 -0.54
CA SER A 153 -6.36 28.42 0.64
C SER A 153 -5.83 27.70 1.90
N GLY A 154 -4.83 26.83 1.76
CA GLY A 154 -4.22 26.10 2.88
C GLY A 154 -4.75 24.67 3.10
N ASP A 155 -5.67 24.19 2.24
CA ASP A 155 -6.19 22.84 2.32
C ASP A 155 -5.13 21.82 1.87
N ALA A 156 -5.02 20.70 2.58
CA ALA A 156 -4.05 19.65 2.27
C ALA A 156 -4.34 18.97 0.95
N LEU A 157 -3.41 19.04 0.01
CA LEU A 157 -3.46 18.37 -1.31
C LEU A 157 -2.50 17.17 -1.38
N ASP A 158 -2.02 16.71 -0.24
CA ASP A 158 -1.08 15.62 -0.11
C ASP A 158 -1.60 14.51 0.81
N LYS A 159 -0.84 13.43 0.93
CA LYS A 159 -1.13 12.31 1.84
C LYS A 159 -0.41 12.43 3.18
N LYS A 160 0.66 13.22 3.25
CA LYS A 160 1.50 13.33 4.44
C LYS A 160 0.86 14.24 5.50
N THR A 161 0.23 15.35 5.11
CA THR A 161 -0.42 16.26 6.07
C THR A 161 -1.46 15.56 6.94
N PRO A 162 -2.42 14.78 6.39
CA PRO A 162 -3.35 14.02 7.22
C PRO A 162 -2.67 12.96 8.09
N LEU A 163 -1.61 12.32 7.60
CA LEU A 163 -0.83 11.38 8.39
C LEU A 163 -0.23 12.06 9.63
N LEU A 164 0.43 13.19 9.46
CA LEU A 164 1.02 13.95 10.57
C LEU A 164 -0.04 14.44 11.57
N ARG A 165 -1.19 14.91 11.08
CA ARG A 165 -2.33 15.28 11.92
C ARG A 165 -2.85 14.09 12.72
N SER A 166 -2.95 12.90 12.12
CA SER A 166 -3.41 11.68 12.80
C SER A 166 -2.40 11.17 13.83
N ILE A 167 -1.10 11.28 13.55
CA ILE A 167 -0.03 10.98 14.52
C ILE A 167 -0.16 11.89 15.75
N ALA A 168 -0.37 13.18 15.54
CA ALA A 168 -0.56 14.13 16.63
C ALA A 168 -1.85 13.88 17.42
N ALA A 169 -2.91 13.42 16.76
CA ALA A 169 -4.18 13.08 17.42
C ALA A 169 -4.03 11.86 18.33
N VAL A 170 -3.47 10.77 17.83
CA VAL A 170 -3.29 9.54 18.64
C VAL A 170 -2.26 9.73 19.75
N ASP A 171 -1.22 10.53 19.53
CA ASP A 171 -0.26 10.92 20.58
C ASP A 171 -0.97 11.60 21.76
N ARG A 172 -1.71 12.68 21.47
CA ARG A 172 -2.46 13.41 22.51
C ARG A 172 -3.45 12.53 23.28
N ALA A 173 -4.18 11.68 22.57
CA ALA A 173 -5.18 10.81 23.19
C ALA A 173 -4.52 9.73 24.06
N ALA A 174 -3.48 9.07 23.54
CA ALA A 174 -2.78 8.00 24.25
C ALA A 174 -2.04 8.53 25.49
N VAL A 175 -1.31 9.64 25.38
CA VAL A 175 -0.62 10.24 26.54
C VAL A 175 -1.59 10.60 27.67
N ARG A 176 -2.78 11.15 27.33
CA ARG A 176 -3.80 11.47 28.35
C ARG A 176 -4.30 10.23 29.08
N VAL A 177 -4.53 9.15 28.34
CA VAL A 177 -4.94 7.87 28.93
C VAL A 177 -3.84 7.28 29.81
N LEU A 178 -2.59 7.25 29.35
CA LEU A 178 -1.45 6.71 30.09
C LEU A 178 -1.22 7.44 31.43
N LYS A 179 -1.45 8.74 31.49
CA LYS A 179 -1.37 9.51 32.72
C LYS A 179 -2.38 9.10 33.79
N LEU A 180 -3.54 8.54 33.41
CA LEU A 180 -4.50 7.97 34.36
C LEU A 180 -3.94 6.73 35.09
N PHE A 181 -2.98 6.04 34.47
CA PHE A 181 -2.24 4.91 35.05
C PHE A 181 -0.97 5.32 35.80
N GLY A 182 -0.66 6.63 35.85
CA GLY A 182 0.58 7.14 36.45
C GLY A 182 1.81 6.90 35.59
N ASP A 183 1.65 6.70 34.29
CA ASP A 183 2.76 6.53 33.35
C ASP A 183 3.38 7.90 33.01
N ASP A 184 4.72 7.97 32.97
CA ASP A 184 5.48 9.21 32.77
C ASP A 184 5.68 9.57 31.29
N ALA A 185 5.15 8.77 30.36
CA ALA A 185 5.30 9.01 28.92
C ALA A 185 4.86 10.42 28.53
N GLU A 186 5.72 11.13 27.83
CA GLU A 186 5.44 12.46 27.26
C GLU A 186 4.99 12.38 25.80
N LYS A 187 5.27 11.28 25.11
CA LYS A 187 4.94 11.06 23.72
C LYS A 187 4.58 9.60 23.41
N VAL A 188 3.62 9.41 22.52
CA VAL A 188 3.28 8.10 21.94
C VAL A 188 3.34 8.21 20.42
N THR A 189 4.09 7.31 19.80
CA THR A 189 4.33 7.34 18.36
C THR A 189 3.86 6.03 17.73
N PRO A 190 3.04 6.09 16.66
CA PRO A 190 2.73 4.90 15.87
C PRO A 190 3.97 4.34 15.20
N GLN A 191 4.18 3.03 15.33
CA GLN A 191 5.29 2.28 14.73
C GLN A 191 4.77 1.44 13.57
N ILE A 192 5.46 1.52 12.42
CA ILE A 192 5.01 0.89 11.18
C ILE A 192 6.13 0.05 10.57
N GLY A 193 5.81 -1.20 10.21
CA GLY A 193 6.60 -2.03 9.31
C GLY A 193 5.74 -2.42 8.12
N ALA A 194 6.09 -1.96 6.92
CA ALA A 194 5.36 -2.24 5.70
C ALA A 194 6.08 -3.33 4.90
N GLU A 195 5.48 -4.51 4.79
CA GLU A 195 5.97 -5.62 3.96
C GLU A 195 5.59 -5.37 2.51
N GLN A 196 6.56 -5.33 1.60
CA GLN A 196 6.34 -5.00 0.20
C GLN A 196 6.45 -6.24 -0.68
N GLU A 197 5.30 -6.72 -1.18
CA GLU A 197 5.26 -7.74 -2.22
C GLU A 197 5.34 -7.11 -3.61
N TYR A 198 5.94 -7.84 -4.57
CA TYR A 198 6.14 -7.38 -5.95
C TYR A 198 6.42 -8.53 -6.90
N PHE A 199 6.22 -8.31 -8.21
CA PHE A 199 6.64 -9.24 -9.25
C PHE A 199 7.87 -8.72 -9.99
N LEU A 200 8.74 -9.65 -10.40
CA LEU A 200 9.82 -9.39 -11.35
C LEU A 200 9.55 -10.14 -12.64
N ILE A 201 9.63 -9.44 -13.75
CA ILE A 201 9.50 -10.02 -15.08
C ILE A 201 10.64 -9.55 -16.00
N ASP A 202 10.89 -10.31 -17.07
CA ASP A 202 11.86 -9.96 -18.06
C ASP A 202 11.47 -8.68 -18.82
N ARG A 203 12.42 -7.75 -18.97
CA ARG A 203 12.19 -6.45 -19.61
C ARG A 203 11.82 -6.55 -21.09
N GLU A 204 12.39 -7.50 -21.83
CA GLU A 204 12.08 -7.67 -23.26
C GLU A 204 10.66 -8.17 -23.46
N LEU A 205 10.19 -9.05 -22.58
CA LEU A 205 8.80 -9.53 -22.61
C LEU A 205 7.81 -8.43 -22.20
N TYR A 206 8.15 -7.66 -21.17
CA TYR A 206 7.35 -6.51 -20.74
C TYR A 206 7.15 -5.48 -21.85
N LEU A 207 8.20 -5.15 -22.61
CA LEU A 207 8.12 -4.16 -23.69
C LEU A 207 7.17 -4.57 -24.83
N LYS A 208 6.88 -5.87 -24.97
CA LYS A 208 5.93 -6.41 -25.95
C LYS A 208 4.48 -6.41 -25.45
N ARG A 209 4.23 -6.04 -24.19
CA ARG A 209 2.90 -6.04 -23.57
C ARG A 209 2.48 -4.61 -23.21
N MET A 210 1.62 -4.00 -24.04
CA MET A 210 1.14 -2.63 -23.83
C MET A 210 0.34 -2.50 -22.54
N ASP A 211 -0.45 -3.50 -22.20
CA ASP A 211 -1.23 -3.57 -20.94
C ASP A 211 -0.33 -3.52 -19.69
N LEU A 212 0.76 -4.28 -19.65
CA LEU A 212 1.71 -4.21 -18.54
C LEU A 212 2.37 -2.82 -18.44
N ARG A 213 2.63 -2.17 -19.60
CA ARG A 213 3.27 -0.84 -19.66
C ARG A 213 2.34 0.29 -19.22
N LEU A 214 1.06 0.24 -19.60
CA LEU A 214 0.10 1.32 -19.35
C LEU A 214 -0.71 1.10 -18.08
N CYS A 215 -1.06 -0.16 -17.76
CA CYS A 215 -1.94 -0.51 -16.65
C CYS A 215 -1.21 -1.19 -15.49
N GLY A 216 0.03 -1.66 -15.68
CA GLY A 216 0.78 -2.41 -14.67
C GLY A 216 0.29 -3.85 -14.47
N ARG A 217 -0.74 -4.29 -15.23
CA ARG A 217 -1.31 -5.63 -15.19
C ARG A 217 -1.59 -6.17 -16.58
N ALA A 218 -1.57 -7.49 -16.72
CA ALA A 218 -2.01 -8.16 -17.92
C ALA A 218 -3.55 -8.18 -17.98
N LEU A 219 -4.12 -7.58 -19.03
CA LEU A 219 -5.57 -7.50 -19.23
C LEU A 219 -6.16 -8.80 -19.76
N PHE A 220 -5.34 -9.66 -20.33
CA PHE A 220 -5.68 -11.01 -20.78
C PHE A 220 -4.47 -11.94 -20.65
N GLY A 221 -4.73 -13.25 -20.65
CA GLY A 221 -3.72 -14.30 -20.63
C GLY A 221 -4.34 -15.63 -20.19
N ALA A 222 -4.21 -16.64 -21.04
CA ALA A 222 -4.67 -17.99 -20.73
C ALA A 222 -3.86 -18.59 -19.58
N LYS A 223 -4.52 -19.44 -18.77
CA LYS A 223 -3.86 -20.15 -17.68
C LYS A 223 -2.71 -21.02 -18.24
N PRO A 224 -1.47 -20.85 -17.75
CA PRO A 224 -0.36 -21.69 -18.19
C PRO A 224 -0.52 -23.14 -17.67
N PRO A 225 0.16 -24.12 -18.29
CA PRO A 225 0.13 -25.52 -17.83
C PRO A 225 0.61 -25.71 -16.40
N LYS A 226 1.52 -24.87 -15.95
CA LYS A 226 2.00 -24.78 -14.57
C LYS A 226 1.82 -23.34 -14.08
N GLY A 227 1.21 -23.18 -12.91
CA GLY A 227 1.15 -21.93 -12.13
C GLY A 227 1.92 -22.10 -10.82
N GLN A 228 1.19 -22.02 -9.70
CA GLN A 228 1.73 -22.13 -8.34
C GLN A 228 1.35 -23.45 -7.63
N GLU A 229 0.85 -24.45 -8.37
CA GLU A 229 0.22 -25.66 -7.82
C GLU A 229 1.15 -26.52 -6.95
N LEU A 230 2.46 -26.38 -7.07
CA LEU A 230 3.43 -27.16 -6.30
C LEU A 230 4.04 -26.38 -5.13
N ASP A 231 3.71 -25.12 -4.96
CA ASP A 231 4.29 -24.20 -3.97
C ASP A 231 5.85 -24.20 -3.95
N ASP A 232 6.45 -24.57 -5.08
CA ASP A 232 7.89 -24.77 -5.24
C ASP A 232 8.68 -23.47 -5.44
N HIS A 233 8.00 -22.33 -5.55
CA HIS A 233 8.62 -21.01 -5.59
C HIS A 233 8.78 -20.41 -4.19
N TYR A 234 7.80 -20.59 -3.33
CA TYR A 234 7.77 -20.04 -1.99
C TYR A 234 8.96 -20.51 -1.15
N PHE A 235 9.75 -19.57 -0.63
CA PHE A 235 11.02 -19.83 0.07
C PHE A 235 12.05 -20.66 -0.73
N GLY A 236 11.87 -20.81 -2.04
CA GLY A 236 12.83 -21.46 -2.92
C GLY A 236 14.15 -20.66 -3.05
N ALA A 237 15.17 -21.29 -3.60
CA ALA A 237 16.43 -20.61 -3.89
C ALA A 237 16.24 -19.52 -4.96
N PHE A 238 16.86 -18.35 -4.75
CA PHE A 238 16.83 -17.28 -5.73
C PHE A 238 17.55 -17.67 -7.01
N ARG A 239 16.94 -17.37 -8.15
CA ARG A 239 17.64 -17.41 -9.43
C ARG A 239 18.76 -16.34 -9.48
N PRO A 240 19.88 -16.58 -10.20
CA PRO A 240 21.04 -15.70 -10.14
C PRO A 240 20.74 -14.21 -10.44
N ARG A 241 19.90 -13.93 -11.44
CA ARG A 241 19.52 -12.56 -11.80
C ARG A 241 18.69 -11.88 -10.72
N VAL A 242 17.76 -12.61 -10.10
CA VAL A 242 16.97 -12.14 -8.97
C VAL A 242 17.84 -11.88 -7.74
N ALA A 243 18.77 -12.80 -7.44
CA ALA A 243 19.72 -12.63 -6.32
C ALA A 243 20.59 -11.38 -6.48
N ALA A 244 21.07 -11.11 -7.71
CA ALA A 244 21.85 -9.91 -8.01
C ALA A 244 21.02 -8.64 -7.85
N TYR A 245 19.80 -8.62 -8.36
CA TYR A 245 18.84 -7.53 -8.16
C TYR A 245 18.58 -7.26 -6.68
N MET A 246 18.24 -8.29 -5.91
CA MET A 246 17.94 -8.14 -4.49
C MET A 246 19.13 -7.68 -3.67
N LYS A 247 20.37 -8.08 -4.04
CA LYS A 247 21.59 -7.58 -3.40
C LYS A 247 21.75 -6.09 -3.62
N GLU A 248 21.67 -5.63 -4.87
CA GLU A 248 21.82 -4.22 -5.20
C GLU A 248 20.69 -3.38 -4.60
N LEU A 249 19.45 -3.90 -4.59
CA LEU A 249 18.30 -3.23 -3.95
C LEU A 249 18.58 -2.97 -2.46
N ASP A 250 19.05 -3.97 -1.71
CA ASP A 250 19.40 -3.81 -0.31
C ASP A 250 20.44 -2.70 -0.11
N GLU A 251 21.49 -2.70 -0.92
CA GLU A 251 22.59 -1.72 -0.83
C GLU A 251 22.08 -0.29 -1.10
N GLU A 252 21.26 -0.09 -2.12
CA GLU A 252 20.67 1.23 -2.43
C GLU A 252 19.70 1.68 -1.32
N LEU A 253 18.87 0.79 -0.80
CA LEU A 253 17.95 1.09 0.30
C LEU A 253 18.70 1.42 1.61
N TRP A 254 19.77 0.69 1.93
CA TRP A 254 20.60 1.00 3.11
C TRP A 254 21.25 2.37 3.02
N LYS A 255 21.74 2.80 1.86
CA LYS A 255 22.24 4.18 1.65
C LYS A 255 21.19 5.23 2.00
N LEU A 256 19.92 4.96 1.66
CA LEU A 256 18.75 5.81 1.95
C LEU A 256 18.20 5.63 3.38
N GLY A 257 18.87 4.89 4.24
CA GLY A 257 18.48 4.69 5.63
C GLY A 257 17.28 3.75 5.84
N VAL A 258 16.87 3.01 4.80
CA VAL A 258 15.83 1.99 4.92
C VAL A 258 16.43 0.72 5.50
N LEU A 259 15.88 0.24 6.61
CA LEU A 259 16.30 -0.99 7.26
C LEU A 259 15.73 -2.24 6.56
N SER A 260 16.02 -2.42 5.26
CA SER A 260 15.67 -3.63 4.52
C SER A 260 16.30 -4.84 5.23
N LYS A 261 15.47 -5.76 5.70
CA LYS A 261 15.88 -6.86 6.59
C LYS A 261 15.64 -8.23 6.01
N THR A 262 14.45 -8.47 5.50
CA THR A 262 13.99 -9.77 5.03
C THR A 262 13.66 -9.70 3.55
N LYS A 263 14.05 -10.72 2.81
CA LYS A 263 13.67 -10.93 1.41
C LYS A 263 13.48 -12.42 1.16
N HIS A 264 12.47 -12.76 0.39
CA HIS A 264 12.20 -14.15 -0.01
C HIS A 264 11.32 -14.18 -1.27
N ASN A 265 11.17 -15.37 -1.84
CA ASN A 265 10.18 -15.62 -2.88
C ASN A 265 8.80 -15.77 -2.24
N GLU A 266 7.78 -15.31 -2.96
CA GLU A 266 6.38 -15.53 -2.66
C GLU A 266 5.80 -16.73 -3.44
N VAL A 267 4.50 -17.03 -3.22
CA VAL A 267 3.85 -18.21 -3.76
C VAL A 267 3.76 -18.21 -5.29
N ALA A 268 3.41 -17.08 -5.89
CA ALA A 268 3.31 -16.99 -7.35
C ALA A 268 4.69 -17.00 -8.02
N PRO A 269 4.86 -17.65 -9.17
CA PRO A 269 6.10 -17.57 -9.93
C PRO A 269 6.47 -16.12 -10.27
N GLY A 270 7.73 -15.75 -10.04
CA GLY A 270 8.23 -14.39 -10.25
C GLY A 270 7.79 -13.38 -9.19
N GLN A 271 7.09 -13.80 -8.15
CA GLN A 271 6.69 -12.96 -7.02
C GLN A 271 7.71 -13.03 -5.88
N HIS A 272 7.93 -11.89 -5.24
CA HIS A 272 8.91 -11.73 -4.17
C HIS A 272 8.38 -10.75 -3.12
N GLU A 273 9.00 -10.78 -1.93
CA GLU A 273 8.73 -9.84 -0.84
C GLU A 273 10.02 -9.24 -0.29
N MET A 274 9.93 -8.00 0.14
CA MET A 274 10.90 -7.33 0.97
C MET A 274 10.20 -6.74 2.21
N ALA A 275 10.73 -7.04 3.40
CA ALA A 275 10.22 -6.49 4.65
C ALA A 275 11.30 -5.70 5.39
N PRO A 276 11.06 -4.42 5.71
CA PRO A 276 11.96 -3.61 6.53
C PRO A 276 11.72 -3.86 8.02
N ILE A 277 12.68 -3.48 8.86
CA ILE A 277 12.41 -3.27 10.27
C ILE A 277 11.50 -2.05 10.42
N TYR A 278 10.57 -2.12 11.37
CA TYR A 278 9.63 -1.03 11.64
C TYR A 278 10.33 0.26 12.11
N THR A 279 9.70 1.38 11.81
CA THR A 279 10.07 2.71 12.30
C THR A 279 8.82 3.55 12.59
N ASP A 280 8.97 4.81 13.00
CA ASP A 280 7.82 5.69 13.19
C ASP A 280 7.02 5.86 11.88
N ALA A 281 5.73 6.14 12.02
CA ALA A 281 4.79 6.15 10.89
C ALA A 281 5.13 7.19 9.81
N ASN A 282 5.70 8.35 10.18
CA ASN A 282 6.11 9.37 9.23
C ASN A 282 7.27 8.89 8.38
N THR A 283 8.36 8.47 9.04
CA THR A 283 9.55 7.90 8.38
C THR A 283 9.18 6.67 7.54
N ALA A 284 8.35 5.76 8.06
CA ALA A 284 7.93 4.56 7.33
C ALA A 284 7.17 4.88 6.05
N SER A 285 6.31 5.92 6.07
CA SER A 285 5.58 6.35 4.89
C SER A 285 6.50 6.89 3.80
N ASP A 286 7.45 7.75 4.15
CA ASP A 286 8.43 8.27 3.20
C ASP A 286 9.33 7.17 2.66
N GLN A 287 9.86 6.31 3.54
CA GLN A 287 10.70 5.18 3.16
C GLN A 287 9.98 4.20 2.23
N ASN A 288 8.69 3.93 2.43
CA ASN A 288 7.95 3.05 1.55
C ASN A 288 7.82 3.61 0.12
N GLN A 289 7.68 4.93 -0.04
CA GLN A 289 7.72 5.56 -1.38
C GLN A 289 9.09 5.39 -2.03
N LEU A 290 10.18 5.59 -1.27
CA LEU A 290 11.55 5.37 -1.75
C LEU A 290 11.79 3.91 -2.13
N VAL A 291 11.29 2.96 -1.33
CA VAL A 291 11.35 1.52 -1.62
C VAL A 291 10.72 1.23 -2.98
N MET A 292 9.47 1.67 -3.21
CA MET A 292 8.76 1.42 -4.46
C MET A 292 9.47 2.01 -5.68
N GLU A 293 10.06 3.18 -5.55
CA GLU A 293 10.82 3.82 -6.61
C GLU A 293 12.15 3.10 -6.88
N THR A 294 12.90 2.79 -5.82
CA THR A 294 14.19 2.11 -5.90
C THR A 294 14.07 0.71 -6.50
N MET A 295 13.02 -0.04 -6.11
CA MET A 295 12.72 -1.35 -6.70
C MET A 295 12.61 -1.30 -8.22
N LYS A 296 11.91 -0.31 -8.77
CA LYS A 296 11.76 -0.14 -10.22
C LYS A 296 13.09 0.22 -10.88
N LYS A 297 13.82 1.18 -10.33
CA LYS A 297 15.12 1.64 -10.89
C LYS A 297 16.18 0.54 -10.89
N VAL A 298 16.29 -0.21 -9.79
CA VAL A 298 17.25 -1.31 -9.70
C VAL A 298 16.86 -2.45 -10.64
N ALA A 299 15.55 -2.75 -10.80
CA ALA A 299 15.10 -3.77 -11.74
C ALA A 299 15.56 -3.48 -13.17
N GLU A 300 15.47 -2.23 -13.62
CA GLU A 300 15.92 -1.83 -14.97
C GLU A 300 17.41 -2.09 -15.19
N ARG A 301 18.26 -1.89 -14.18
CA ARG A 301 19.70 -2.17 -14.24
C ARG A 301 20.02 -3.66 -14.46
N HIS A 302 19.09 -4.52 -14.06
CA HIS A 302 19.18 -5.98 -14.23
C HIS A 302 18.38 -6.52 -15.41
N ASN A 303 17.93 -5.68 -16.34
CA ASN A 303 17.03 -6.04 -17.44
C ASN A 303 15.75 -6.73 -16.95
N LEU A 304 15.26 -6.33 -15.79
CA LEU A 304 14.01 -6.73 -15.17
C LEU A 304 13.03 -5.55 -15.13
N VAL A 305 11.77 -5.85 -14.88
CA VAL A 305 10.76 -4.85 -14.51
C VAL A 305 10.12 -5.29 -13.22
N CYS A 306 10.06 -4.38 -12.25
CA CYS A 306 9.34 -4.57 -11.00
C CYS A 306 7.89 -4.10 -11.16
N LEU A 307 6.95 -5.02 -11.06
CA LEU A 307 5.52 -4.71 -11.07
C LEU A 307 5.02 -4.59 -9.62
N LEU A 308 4.51 -3.41 -9.30
CA LEU A 308 3.91 -3.09 -8.00
C LEU A 308 2.37 -3.02 -8.10
N HIS A 309 1.77 -3.75 -9.02
CA HIS A 309 0.32 -3.87 -9.13
C HIS A 309 -0.20 -4.97 -8.21
N GLU A 310 -1.44 -4.82 -7.72
CA GLU A 310 -2.09 -5.75 -6.79
C GLU A 310 -2.38 -7.11 -7.39
N LYS A 311 -2.67 -7.15 -8.69
CA LYS A 311 -2.96 -8.38 -9.45
C LYS A 311 -2.40 -8.30 -10.87
N PRO A 312 -1.08 -8.39 -11.06
CA PRO A 312 -0.48 -8.30 -12.39
C PRO A 312 -0.93 -9.44 -13.30
N PHE A 313 -1.18 -10.62 -12.74
CA PHE A 313 -1.58 -11.82 -13.47
C PHE A 313 -2.77 -12.49 -12.80
N ALA A 314 -3.80 -12.80 -13.57
CA ALA A 314 -4.94 -13.55 -13.09
C ALA A 314 -4.58 -15.02 -12.82
N GLY A 315 -5.27 -15.65 -11.88
CA GLY A 315 -5.11 -17.08 -11.58
C GLY A 315 -3.93 -17.45 -10.68
N VAL A 316 -3.08 -16.50 -10.30
CA VAL A 316 -2.01 -16.67 -9.30
C VAL A 316 -2.15 -15.64 -8.18
N ASN A 317 -1.39 -15.75 -7.09
CA ASN A 317 -1.42 -14.79 -6.00
C ASN A 317 -1.22 -13.35 -6.49
N GLY A 318 -1.92 -12.41 -5.87
CA GLY A 318 -1.67 -10.98 -6.02
C GLY A 318 -0.65 -10.48 -5.02
N SER A 319 -0.24 -9.23 -5.17
CA SER A 319 0.73 -8.56 -4.29
C SER A 319 0.07 -7.54 -3.38
N GLY A 320 0.32 -7.65 -2.09
CA GLY A 320 -0.12 -6.75 -1.06
C GLY A 320 1.02 -5.93 -0.47
N LYS A 321 0.63 -5.21 0.58
CA LYS A 321 1.53 -4.47 1.45
C LYS A 321 0.99 -4.59 2.87
N HIS A 322 1.48 -5.58 3.60
CA HIS A 322 0.99 -5.78 4.97
C HIS A 322 1.55 -4.69 5.87
N VAL A 323 0.66 -3.95 6.50
CA VAL A 323 1.02 -2.86 7.42
C VAL A 323 0.99 -3.38 8.84
N ASN A 324 2.18 -3.65 9.40
CA ASN A 324 2.35 -3.92 10.81
C ASN A 324 2.27 -2.59 11.58
N TRP A 325 1.29 -2.45 12.47
CA TRP A 325 1.00 -1.22 13.19
C TRP A 325 0.97 -1.45 14.70
N SER A 326 1.63 -0.58 15.45
CA SER A 326 1.61 -0.55 16.92
C SER A 326 1.82 0.86 17.46
N LEU A 327 1.67 1.05 18.79
CA LEU A 327 1.93 2.31 19.47
C LEU A 327 3.05 2.13 20.50
N SER A 328 4.06 3.01 20.45
CA SER A 328 5.17 2.99 21.40
C SER A 328 5.36 4.33 22.10
N THR A 329 5.64 4.29 23.38
CA THR A 329 6.00 5.49 24.16
C THR A 329 7.42 5.93 23.87
N ASP A 330 7.75 7.17 24.19
CA ASP A 330 9.13 7.72 24.20
C ASP A 330 10.05 7.02 25.21
N THR A 331 9.50 6.32 26.19
CA THR A 331 10.22 5.46 27.14
C THR A 331 10.50 4.04 26.58
N GLY A 332 10.07 3.75 25.34
CA GLY A 332 10.31 2.46 24.67
C GLY A 332 9.29 1.36 25.00
N LYS A 333 8.17 1.68 25.64
CA LYS A 333 7.13 0.74 25.97
C LYS A 333 6.14 0.60 24.81
N ASN A 334 5.95 -0.62 24.29
CA ASN A 334 4.92 -0.92 23.30
C ASN A 334 3.58 -1.17 23.99
N LEU A 335 2.54 -0.40 23.63
CA LEU A 335 1.22 -0.47 24.27
C LEU A 335 0.44 -1.74 23.91
N PHE A 336 0.78 -2.39 22.79
CA PHE A 336 0.21 -3.68 22.39
C PHE A 336 1.03 -4.88 22.85
N SER A 337 2.02 -4.68 23.73
CA SER A 337 2.74 -5.79 24.35
C SER A 337 1.90 -6.37 25.49
N PRO A 338 1.42 -7.63 25.37
CA PRO A 338 0.58 -8.25 26.42
C PRO A 338 1.35 -8.51 27.70
N GLY A 339 2.68 -8.60 27.64
CA GLY A 339 3.51 -8.93 28.78
C GLY A 339 3.42 -10.42 29.15
N LYS A 340 3.87 -10.77 30.36
CA LYS A 340 3.87 -12.17 30.85
C LYS A 340 2.50 -12.65 31.32
N THR A 341 1.63 -11.75 31.72
CA THR A 341 0.27 -12.01 32.22
C THR A 341 -0.72 -11.08 31.52
N PRO A 342 -1.13 -11.39 30.27
CA PRO A 342 -1.98 -10.51 29.47
C PRO A 342 -3.30 -10.15 30.18
N SER A 343 -3.92 -11.11 30.88
CA SER A 343 -5.17 -10.92 31.60
C SER A 343 -5.10 -9.91 32.78
N GLN A 344 -3.90 -9.59 33.25
CA GLN A 344 -3.67 -8.63 34.35
C GLN A 344 -3.06 -7.31 33.86
N ASN A 345 -2.72 -7.20 32.58
CA ASN A 345 -2.15 -5.97 31.99
C ASN A 345 -3.27 -5.00 31.61
N ALA A 346 -3.67 -4.16 32.55
CA ALA A 346 -4.78 -3.25 32.39
C ALA A 346 -4.60 -2.23 31.25
N VAL A 347 -3.38 -1.72 31.04
CA VAL A 347 -3.07 -0.81 29.91
C VAL A 347 -3.25 -1.55 28.59
N PHE A 348 -2.67 -2.73 28.46
CA PHE A 348 -2.81 -3.54 27.25
C PHE A 348 -4.28 -3.87 26.95
N LEU A 349 -5.04 -4.31 27.97
CA LEU A 349 -6.45 -4.65 27.78
C LEU A 349 -7.31 -3.43 27.38
N LEU A 350 -7.03 -2.25 27.95
CA LEU A 350 -7.72 -1.02 27.56
C LEU A 350 -7.41 -0.62 26.12
N VAL A 351 -6.12 -0.65 25.73
CA VAL A 351 -5.67 -0.31 24.37
C VAL A 351 -6.20 -1.33 23.36
N LEU A 352 -6.24 -2.61 23.72
CA LEU A 352 -6.85 -3.66 22.92
C LEU A 352 -8.36 -3.44 22.73
N ALA A 353 -9.07 -3.09 23.80
CA ALA A 353 -10.50 -2.80 23.75
C ALA A 353 -10.79 -1.57 22.85
N ALA A 354 -9.98 -0.51 22.96
CA ALA A 354 -10.08 0.66 22.09
C ALA A 354 -9.88 0.29 20.61
N PHE A 355 -8.88 -0.53 20.30
CA PHE A 355 -8.62 -0.98 18.93
C PHE A 355 -9.78 -1.81 18.36
N ILE A 356 -10.30 -2.78 19.13
CA ILE A 356 -11.42 -3.63 18.72
C ILE A 356 -12.67 -2.77 18.47
N LYS A 357 -12.99 -1.83 19.37
CA LYS A 357 -14.11 -0.91 19.22
C LYS A 357 -13.97 -0.05 17.98
N GLY A 358 -12.81 0.60 17.80
CA GLY A 358 -12.57 1.49 16.65
C GLY A 358 -12.64 0.77 15.30
N VAL A 359 -12.10 -0.45 15.21
CA VAL A 359 -12.20 -1.26 13.98
C VAL A 359 -13.64 -1.68 13.71
N ASP A 360 -14.40 -2.04 14.74
CA ASP A 360 -15.81 -2.42 14.58
C ASP A 360 -16.70 -1.24 14.18
N GLU A 361 -16.54 -0.09 14.82
CA GLU A 361 -17.38 1.09 14.56
C GLU A 361 -17.09 1.74 13.22
N TYR A 362 -15.83 1.68 12.76
CA TYR A 362 -15.35 2.35 11.55
C TYR A 362 -14.83 1.38 10.47
N GLN A 363 -15.36 0.16 10.45
CA GLN A 363 -14.96 -0.89 9.50
C GLN A 363 -15.08 -0.44 8.04
N GLU A 364 -16.14 0.31 7.70
CA GLU A 364 -16.35 0.81 6.34
C GLU A 364 -15.28 1.84 5.95
N LEU A 365 -14.91 2.74 6.86
CA LEU A 365 -13.86 3.73 6.61
C LEU A 365 -12.50 3.06 6.45
N LEU A 366 -12.22 2.04 7.26
CA LEU A 366 -11.00 1.24 7.13
C LEU A 366 -10.98 0.48 5.80
N ARG A 367 -12.10 -0.13 5.37
CA ARG A 367 -12.23 -0.76 4.05
C ARG A 367 -12.06 0.27 2.92
N CYS A 368 -12.63 1.45 3.05
CA CYS A 368 -12.50 2.54 2.09
C CYS A 368 -11.03 3.00 1.93
N SER A 369 -10.24 2.98 3.01
CA SER A 369 -8.83 3.37 2.98
C SER A 369 -7.95 2.52 2.05
N VAL A 370 -8.43 1.35 1.64
CA VAL A 370 -7.74 0.41 0.74
C VAL A 370 -8.53 0.14 -0.55
N ALA A 371 -9.59 0.92 -0.82
CA ALA A 371 -10.46 0.78 -1.97
C ALA A 371 -9.89 1.49 -3.20
N PHE A 372 -9.56 0.72 -4.24
CA PHE A 372 -9.21 1.19 -5.58
C PHE A 372 -9.18 0.01 -6.56
N ALA A 373 -9.30 0.29 -7.86
CA ALA A 373 -9.50 -0.72 -8.90
C ALA A 373 -8.51 -1.91 -8.84
N GLY A 374 -7.22 -1.64 -8.65
CA GLY A 374 -6.20 -2.70 -8.56
C GLY A 374 -6.47 -3.68 -7.42
N ASN A 375 -6.94 -3.20 -6.28
CA ASN A 375 -7.18 -4.03 -5.10
C ASN A 375 -8.48 -4.84 -5.20
N ASP A 376 -9.45 -4.40 -6.00
CA ASP A 376 -10.68 -5.17 -6.27
C ASP A 376 -10.37 -6.50 -6.99
N HIS A 377 -9.31 -6.54 -7.79
CA HIS A 377 -8.84 -7.77 -8.43
C HIS A 377 -8.07 -8.71 -7.49
N ARG A 378 -7.60 -8.22 -6.34
CA ARG A 378 -6.77 -8.98 -5.40
C ARG A 378 -7.56 -9.54 -4.23
N LEU A 379 -8.44 -8.75 -3.61
CA LEU A 379 -9.14 -9.14 -2.37
C LEU A 379 -10.04 -10.36 -2.54
N GLY A 380 -10.09 -11.20 -1.51
CA GLY A 380 -11.04 -12.32 -1.40
C GLY A 380 -10.53 -13.68 -1.88
N ALA A 381 -9.31 -13.80 -2.37
CA ALA A 381 -8.74 -15.10 -2.80
C ALA A 381 -7.21 -15.10 -2.77
N GLN A 382 -6.62 -16.30 -2.74
CA GLN A 382 -5.18 -16.49 -2.95
C GLN A 382 -4.32 -15.66 -1.98
N GLU A 383 -4.51 -15.89 -0.68
CA GLU A 383 -3.84 -15.23 0.46
C GLU A 383 -4.20 -13.75 0.68
N ALA A 384 -4.99 -13.12 -0.20
CA ALA A 384 -5.54 -11.81 0.06
C ALA A 384 -6.80 -11.90 0.94
N PRO A 385 -6.94 -11.06 1.99
CA PRO A 385 -8.11 -11.10 2.86
C PRO A 385 -9.40 -10.77 2.13
N PRO A 386 -10.56 -11.26 2.62
CA PRO A 386 -11.86 -10.89 2.09
C PRO A 386 -12.19 -9.41 2.38
N ALA A 387 -13.22 -8.89 1.69
CA ALA A 387 -13.66 -7.51 1.86
C ALA A 387 -14.29 -7.22 3.24
N ILE A 388 -14.76 -8.25 3.94
CA ILE A 388 -15.31 -8.14 5.30
C ILE A 388 -14.17 -7.91 6.29
N ILE A 389 -14.17 -6.78 6.97
CA ILE A 389 -13.20 -6.53 8.03
C ILE A 389 -13.53 -7.36 9.26
N SER A 390 -12.54 -8.10 9.75
CA SER A 390 -12.58 -8.85 11.00
C SER A 390 -11.20 -8.87 11.65
N ILE A 391 -11.15 -9.14 12.96
CA ILE A 391 -9.93 -9.17 13.74
C ILE A 391 -9.64 -10.60 14.18
N PHE A 392 -8.45 -11.10 13.85
CA PHE A 392 -7.89 -12.33 14.41
C PHE A 392 -7.06 -12.01 15.64
N LEU A 393 -7.36 -12.67 16.77
CA LEU A 393 -6.66 -12.48 18.04
C LEU A 393 -5.89 -13.71 18.50
N GLY A 394 -6.23 -14.88 17.99
CA GLY A 394 -5.76 -16.18 18.51
C GLY A 394 -6.54 -16.63 19.76
N THR A 395 -6.35 -17.89 20.11
CA THR A 395 -7.15 -18.57 21.14
C THR A 395 -6.92 -18.05 22.55
N GLU A 396 -5.71 -17.57 22.87
CA GLU A 396 -5.38 -17.06 24.20
C GLU A 396 -6.10 -15.74 24.49
N LEU A 397 -5.99 -14.75 23.59
CA LEU A 397 -6.64 -13.45 23.79
C LEU A 397 -8.17 -13.58 23.69
N GLU A 398 -8.69 -14.42 22.82
CA GLU A 398 -10.13 -14.71 22.79
C GLU A 398 -10.61 -15.30 24.13
N GLY A 399 -9.89 -16.27 24.69
CA GLY A 399 -10.21 -16.84 25.99
C GLY A 399 -10.13 -15.83 27.15
N ILE A 400 -9.21 -14.88 27.09
CA ILE A 400 -9.13 -13.77 28.07
C ILE A 400 -10.34 -12.85 27.93
N ILE A 401 -10.72 -12.49 26.71
CA ILE A 401 -11.89 -11.65 26.45
C ILE A 401 -13.17 -12.34 26.93
N ASP A 402 -13.32 -13.62 26.64
CA ASP A 402 -14.47 -14.43 27.11
C ASP A 402 -14.56 -14.45 28.63
N ALA A 403 -13.44 -14.70 29.30
CA ALA A 403 -13.39 -14.69 30.75
C ALA A 403 -13.76 -13.32 31.37
N ILE A 404 -13.31 -12.22 30.74
CA ILE A 404 -13.65 -10.85 31.17
C ILE A 404 -15.15 -10.56 30.98
N VAL A 405 -15.71 -10.95 29.83
CA VAL A 405 -17.12 -10.71 29.47
C VAL A 405 -18.04 -11.53 30.40
N ASP A 406 -17.68 -12.78 30.66
CA ASP A 406 -18.46 -13.72 31.47
C ASP A 406 -18.20 -13.57 32.99
N GLU A 407 -17.32 -12.62 33.38
CA GLU A 407 -16.89 -12.40 34.79
C GLU A 407 -16.32 -13.67 35.46
N ASN A 408 -15.58 -14.48 34.70
CA ASN A 408 -14.93 -15.69 35.13
C ASN A 408 -13.42 -15.50 35.33
N ASP A 409 -12.82 -16.35 36.19
CA ASP A 409 -11.36 -16.41 36.29
C ASP A 409 -10.73 -17.01 35.01
N TYR A 410 -9.78 -16.30 34.43
CA TYR A 410 -9.01 -16.82 33.30
C TYR A 410 -7.90 -17.76 33.79
N THR A 411 -7.90 -18.98 33.30
CA THR A 411 -6.80 -19.93 33.51
C THR A 411 -5.99 -20.02 32.22
N ALA A 412 -4.74 -19.53 32.24
CA ALA A 412 -3.85 -19.61 31.09
C ALA A 412 -3.59 -21.07 30.71
N PRO A 413 -3.67 -21.42 29.43
CA PRO A 413 -3.26 -22.73 28.97
C PRO A 413 -1.76 -22.96 29.24
N GLU A 414 -1.40 -24.22 29.60
CA GLU A 414 0.01 -24.57 29.71
C GLU A 414 0.75 -24.33 28.41
N HIS A 415 1.81 -23.50 28.44
CA HIS A 415 2.69 -23.34 27.29
C HIS A 415 3.36 -24.68 26.94
N LYS A 416 2.90 -25.29 25.86
CA LYS A 416 3.46 -26.55 25.37
C LYS A 416 4.78 -26.28 24.66
N SER A 417 5.78 -27.08 24.98
CA SER A 417 7.03 -27.12 24.22
C SER A 417 6.94 -28.22 23.18
N LEU A 418 7.10 -27.86 21.92
CA LEU A 418 7.15 -28.82 20.82
C LEU A 418 8.52 -29.50 20.80
N ARG A 419 8.51 -30.83 20.95
CA ARG A 419 9.67 -31.68 20.72
C ARG A 419 9.53 -32.38 19.38
N ILE A 420 10.44 -32.14 18.47
CA ILE A 420 10.42 -32.69 17.10
C ILE A 420 10.80 -34.20 17.09
N GLY A 421 11.20 -34.75 18.23
CA GLY A 421 11.55 -36.18 18.35
C GLY A 421 12.98 -36.52 17.93
N VAL A 422 13.86 -35.51 17.82
CA VAL A 422 15.29 -35.64 17.54
C VAL A 422 16.05 -35.02 18.70
N ASP A 423 16.88 -35.81 19.41
CA ASP A 423 17.51 -35.40 20.68
C ASP A 423 18.44 -34.18 20.58
N VAL A 424 19.04 -33.92 19.41
CA VAL A 424 19.93 -32.78 19.19
C VAL A 424 19.20 -31.48 18.84
N LEU A 425 17.89 -31.54 18.58
CA LEU A 425 17.10 -30.35 18.25
C LEU A 425 16.56 -29.67 19.52
N PRO A 426 16.61 -28.34 19.60
CA PRO A 426 16.05 -27.65 20.73
C PRO A 426 14.54 -27.82 20.80
N ALA A 427 14.01 -27.81 22.03
CA ALA A 427 12.57 -27.70 22.23
C ALA A 427 12.09 -26.30 21.77
N ILE A 428 11.07 -26.26 20.95
CA ILE A 428 10.49 -25.02 20.41
C ILE A 428 9.28 -24.63 21.28
N PRO A 429 9.29 -23.48 21.95
CA PRO A 429 8.09 -23.01 22.62
C PRO A 429 6.97 -22.85 21.58
N GLN A 430 5.80 -23.43 21.84
CA GLN A 430 4.64 -23.25 20.98
C GLN A 430 4.09 -21.86 21.23
N ASP A 431 3.99 -21.05 20.17
CA ASP A 431 3.27 -19.79 20.19
C ASP A 431 1.76 -20.06 20.35
N THR A 432 1.07 -19.23 21.12
CA THR A 432 -0.38 -19.31 21.31
C THR A 432 -1.16 -18.61 20.20
N THR A 433 -0.47 -17.84 19.35
CA THR A 433 -1.03 -17.18 18.18
C THR A 433 -0.47 -17.82 16.90
N ASP A 434 -1.36 -18.41 16.07
CA ASP A 434 -1.01 -18.78 14.71
C ASP A 434 -1.34 -17.62 13.77
N ARG A 435 -0.62 -17.50 12.64
CA ARG A 435 -0.93 -16.50 11.62
C ARG A 435 -2.15 -16.95 10.82
N ASN A 436 -3.24 -16.20 10.91
CA ASN A 436 -4.41 -16.41 10.05
C ASN A 436 -4.25 -15.63 8.75
N ARG A 437 -3.85 -16.32 7.68
CA ARG A 437 -3.63 -15.72 6.35
C ARG A 437 -4.88 -15.12 5.71
N THR A 438 -6.06 -15.50 6.19
CA THR A 438 -7.35 -15.02 5.66
C THR A 438 -7.91 -13.82 6.42
N SER A 439 -7.30 -13.42 7.52
CA SER A 439 -7.81 -12.31 8.35
C SER A 439 -7.35 -10.95 7.81
N PRO A 440 -8.26 -9.99 7.63
CA PRO A 440 -7.91 -8.61 7.24
C PRO A 440 -7.04 -7.88 8.25
N VAL A 441 -7.30 -8.12 9.54
CA VAL A 441 -6.58 -7.54 10.68
C VAL A 441 -6.20 -8.66 11.64
N ALA A 442 -4.91 -8.86 11.86
CA ALA A 442 -4.42 -9.95 12.71
C ALA A 442 -3.51 -9.42 13.82
N PHE A 443 -3.74 -9.86 15.06
CA PHE A 443 -2.80 -9.63 16.16
C PHE A 443 -1.63 -10.61 16.05
N THR A 444 -0.41 -10.09 16.03
CA THR A 444 0.82 -10.86 15.85
C THR A 444 1.79 -10.68 17.03
N GLY A 445 1.26 -10.84 18.24
CA GLY A 445 2.03 -10.86 19.49
C GLY A 445 2.22 -9.51 20.17
N ASN A 446 2.52 -8.43 19.47
CA ASN A 446 2.68 -7.08 20.03
C ASN A 446 2.31 -5.95 19.06
N LYS A 447 1.59 -6.29 18.00
CA LYS A 447 1.16 -5.37 16.94
C LYS A 447 -0.02 -5.95 16.20
N PHE A 448 -0.72 -5.12 15.45
CA PHE A 448 -1.71 -5.54 14.48
C PHE A 448 -1.14 -5.47 13.07
N GLU A 449 -1.38 -6.49 12.28
CA GLU A 449 -1.06 -6.56 10.88
C GLU A 449 -2.33 -6.28 10.07
N PHE A 450 -2.36 -5.15 9.35
CA PHE A 450 -3.44 -4.82 8.42
C PHE A 450 -3.03 -5.30 7.03
N ARG A 451 -3.69 -6.37 6.53
CA ARG A 451 -3.30 -7.15 5.37
C ARG A 451 -3.95 -6.71 4.06
N MET A 452 -4.90 -5.77 4.11
CA MET A 452 -5.66 -5.35 2.94
C MET A 452 -4.96 -4.36 2.01
N PRO A 453 -4.02 -3.49 2.45
CA PRO A 453 -3.37 -2.54 1.54
C PRO A 453 -2.72 -3.22 0.35
N GLY A 454 -2.87 -2.63 -0.84
CA GLY A 454 -2.31 -3.13 -2.09
C GLY A 454 -0.85 -2.75 -2.29
N SER A 455 -0.14 -3.50 -3.14
CA SER A 455 1.29 -3.34 -3.41
C SER A 455 1.65 -1.94 -3.93
N SER A 456 0.83 -1.33 -4.78
CA SER A 456 1.07 0.00 -5.34
C SER A 456 0.67 1.16 -4.42
N GLN A 457 -0.05 0.88 -3.35
CA GLN A 457 -0.67 1.89 -2.50
C GLN A 457 0.34 2.57 -1.57
N SER A 458 0.18 3.88 -1.34
CA SER A 458 0.84 4.56 -0.22
C SER A 458 0.23 4.11 1.11
N ILE A 459 1.07 3.78 2.09
CA ILE A 459 0.60 3.39 3.43
C ILE A 459 0.03 4.56 4.24
N ALA A 460 0.26 5.80 3.82
CA ALA A 460 -0.19 6.99 4.54
C ALA A 460 -1.71 6.99 4.78
N GLY A 461 -2.51 6.60 3.77
CA GLY A 461 -3.97 6.55 3.90
C GLY A 461 -4.46 5.57 4.98
N PRO A 462 -4.18 4.27 4.85
CA PRO A 462 -4.56 3.27 5.86
C PRO A 462 -4.06 3.60 7.27
N VAL A 463 -2.82 4.06 7.40
CA VAL A 463 -2.23 4.43 8.70
C VAL A 463 -2.93 5.66 9.29
N THR A 464 -3.29 6.66 8.46
CA THR A 464 -4.08 7.81 8.91
C THR A 464 -5.40 7.36 9.54
N ILE A 465 -6.11 6.43 8.92
CA ILE A 465 -7.38 5.93 9.45
C ILE A 465 -7.15 5.13 10.74
N LEU A 466 -6.18 4.20 10.78
CA LEU A 466 -5.87 3.45 12.00
C LEU A 466 -5.54 4.37 13.19
N ASN A 467 -4.70 5.39 12.98
CA ASN A 467 -4.37 6.37 14.02
C ASN A 467 -5.61 7.16 14.47
N THR A 468 -6.47 7.55 13.53
CA THR A 468 -7.63 8.41 13.82
C THR A 468 -8.69 7.67 14.61
N ILE A 469 -9.04 6.43 14.22
CA ILE A 469 -10.00 5.62 14.98
C ILE A 469 -9.47 5.31 16.38
N MET A 470 -8.17 5.06 16.49
CA MET A 470 -7.56 4.81 17.80
C MET A 470 -7.55 6.06 18.70
N ALA A 471 -7.30 7.24 18.12
CA ALA A 471 -7.37 8.51 18.84
C ALA A 471 -8.77 8.75 19.40
N GLU A 472 -9.79 8.51 18.58
CA GLU A 472 -11.20 8.67 18.96
C GLU A 472 -11.56 7.81 20.18
N GLU A 473 -11.26 6.52 20.11
CA GLU A 473 -11.61 5.58 21.16
C GLU A 473 -10.87 5.87 22.49
N LEU A 474 -9.59 6.24 22.38
CA LEU A 474 -8.83 6.64 23.55
C LEU A 474 -9.34 7.93 24.17
N ASP A 475 -9.82 8.90 23.38
CA ASP A 475 -10.44 10.13 23.88
C ASP A 475 -11.78 9.85 24.57
N GLU A 476 -12.61 8.97 24.01
CA GLU A 476 -13.84 8.52 24.66
C GLU A 476 -13.56 7.80 25.99
N PHE A 477 -12.58 6.89 26.01
CA PHE A 477 -12.20 6.17 27.22
C PHE A 477 -11.63 7.10 28.28
N TYR A 478 -10.80 8.07 27.88
CA TYR A 478 -10.32 9.11 28.79
C TYR A 478 -11.47 9.90 29.41
N ALA A 479 -12.45 10.31 28.60
CA ALA A 479 -13.59 11.06 29.09
C ALA A 479 -14.43 10.30 30.14
N GLN A 480 -14.54 8.97 29.97
CA GLN A 480 -15.26 8.10 30.92
C GLN A 480 -14.49 7.82 32.21
N LEU A 481 -13.15 7.80 32.16
CA LEU A 481 -12.31 7.36 33.28
C LEU A 481 -11.75 8.51 34.11
N LYS A 482 -11.52 9.70 33.56
CA LYS A 482 -10.78 10.80 34.20
C LYS A 482 -11.36 11.27 35.52
N ASP A 483 -12.68 11.24 35.67
CA ASP A 483 -13.41 11.73 36.86
C ASP A 483 -14.10 10.60 37.60
N ALA A 484 -13.75 9.34 37.34
CA ALA A 484 -14.37 8.19 37.96
C ALA A 484 -14.03 8.12 39.47
N PRO A 485 -15.02 8.03 40.36
CA PRO A 485 -14.79 7.94 41.82
C PRO A 485 -13.98 6.70 42.23
N ASP A 486 -14.19 5.59 41.55
CA ASP A 486 -13.41 4.36 41.65
C ASP A 486 -12.86 4.03 40.24
N PHE A 487 -11.62 4.44 39.99
CA PHE A 487 -10.96 4.24 38.73
C PHE A 487 -10.87 2.76 38.32
N THR A 488 -10.54 1.88 39.29
CA THR A 488 -10.37 0.45 38.99
C THR A 488 -11.69 -0.21 38.59
N ALA A 489 -12.77 0.06 39.32
CA ALA A 489 -14.09 -0.47 39.00
C ALA A 489 -14.60 0.09 37.65
N ALA A 490 -14.41 1.39 37.38
CA ALA A 490 -14.79 2.02 36.12
C ALA A 490 -14.00 1.44 34.95
N LEU A 491 -12.70 1.22 35.12
CA LEU A 491 -11.83 0.62 34.10
C LEU A 491 -12.27 -0.82 33.76
N HIS A 492 -12.46 -1.67 34.75
CA HIS A 492 -12.91 -3.04 34.52
C HIS A 492 -14.29 -3.07 33.85
N LYS A 493 -15.20 -2.20 34.24
CA LYS A 493 -16.52 -2.09 33.63
C LYS A 493 -16.39 -1.64 32.16
N LEU A 494 -15.59 -0.62 31.89
CA LEU A 494 -15.38 -0.09 30.53
C LEU A 494 -14.81 -1.17 29.59
N ILE A 495 -13.75 -1.87 30.02
CA ILE A 495 -13.12 -2.93 29.23
C ILE A 495 -14.13 -4.06 28.95
N ARG A 496 -14.84 -4.55 29.97
CA ARG A 496 -15.84 -5.59 29.81
C ARG A 496 -16.98 -5.20 28.89
N ASP A 497 -17.56 -4.04 29.10
CA ASP A 497 -18.69 -3.55 28.31
C ASP A 497 -18.29 -3.35 26.85
N THR A 498 -17.07 -2.85 26.60
CA THR A 498 -16.51 -2.69 25.25
C THR A 498 -16.29 -4.03 24.56
N PHE A 499 -15.66 -4.99 25.21
CA PHE A 499 -15.47 -6.32 24.63
C PHE A 499 -16.82 -7.00 24.33
N SER A 500 -17.78 -6.89 25.26
CA SER A 500 -19.11 -7.45 25.06
C SER A 500 -19.84 -6.85 23.85
N ALA A 501 -19.78 -5.53 23.69
CA ALA A 501 -20.47 -4.81 22.61
C ALA A 501 -19.84 -5.06 21.22
N HIS A 502 -18.50 -5.16 21.16
CA HIS A 502 -17.74 -5.19 19.91
C HIS A 502 -17.16 -6.58 19.58
N ARG A 503 -17.52 -7.63 20.32
CA ARG A 503 -17.08 -9.00 20.06
C ARG A 503 -17.41 -9.48 18.65
N ARG A 504 -18.43 -8.94 18.02
CA ARG A 504 -18.91 -9.34 16.69
C ARG A 504 -17.84 -9.24 15.59
N ILE A 505 -16.84 -8.35 15.75
CA ILE A 505 -15.76 -8.15 14.77
C ILE A 505 -14.64 -9.20 14.90
N ILE A 506 -14.58 -9.92 16.06
CA ILE A 506 -13.54 -10.93 16.30
C ILE A 506 -13.90 -12.22 15.57
N PHE A 507 -12.95 -12.72 14.76
CA PHE A 507 -13.11 -13.97 14.05
C PHE A 507 -11.75 -14.67 13.87
N ASN A 508 -11.64 -15.87 14.47
CA ASN A 508 -10.42 -16.68 14.42
C ASN A 508 -10.48 -17.84 13.41
N GLY A 509 -11.53 -17.89 12.58
CA GLY A 509 -11.75 -18.94 11.58
C GLY A 509 -11.20 -18.60 10.19
N ASN A 510 -11.58 -19.42 9.21
CA ASN A 510 -11.21 -19.25 7.82
C ASN A 510 -12.12 -18.21 7.13
N GLY A 511 -11.58 -17.05 6.78
CA GLY A 511 -12.31 -15.93 6.16
C GLY A 511 -12.79 -16.20 4.72
N TYR A 512 -12.31 -17.26 4.05
CA TYR A 512 -12.74 -17.62 2.70
C TYR A 512 -14.00 -18.50 2.63
N GLU A 513 -14.46 -19.02 3.77
CA GLU A 513 -15.63 -19.89 3.79
C GLU A 513 -16.93 -19.11 3.60
N GLU A 514 -17.83 -19.62 2.76
CA GLU A 514 -19.18 -19.06 2.61
C GLU A 514 -19.94 -18.98 3.93
N ALA A 515 -19.65 -19.88 4.86
CA ALA A 515 -20.21 -19.87 6.20
C ALA A 515 -19.84 -18.59 6.96
N TRP A 516 -18.61 -18.06 6.75
CA TRP A 516 -18.20 -16.79 7.33
C TRP A 516 -18.98 -15.61 6.76
N ILE A 517 -19.18 -15.56 5.45
CA ILE A 517 -19.95 -14.47 4.82
C ILE A 517 -21.35 -14.38 5.44
N LYS A 518 -22.04 -15.53 5.57
CA LYS A 518 -23.37 -15.60 6.19
C LYS A 518 -23.36 -15.24 7.68
N GLU A 519 -22.33 -15.65 8.40
CA GLU A 519 -22.16 -15.30 9.81
C GLU A 519 -21.83 -13.81 9.99
N ALA A 520 -21.00 -13.24 9.16
CA ALA A 520 -20.67 -11.82 9.17
C ALA A 520 -21.91 -10.93 8.90
N GLU A 521 -22.72 -11.32 7.94
CA GLU A 521 -24.00 -10.66 7.64
C GLU A 521 -24.94 -10.71 8.86
N LYS A 522 -25.08 -11.88 9.50
CA LYS A 522 -25.87 -12.05 10.72
C LYS A 522 -25.35 -11.21 11.87
N ARG A 523 -24.03 -11.02 11.97
CA ARG A 523 -23.37 -10.15 12.96
C ARG A 523 -23.53 -8.66 12.62
N GLY A 524 -24.05 -8.31 11.43
CA GLY A 524 -24.18 -6.94 10.95
C GLY A 524 -22.85 -6.29 10.57
N LEU A 525 -21.88 -7.10 10.12
CA LEU A 525 -20.62 -6.60 9.57
C LEU A 525 -20.79 -6.18 8.11
N ALA A 526 -20.12 -5.10 7.71
CA ALA A 526 -20.17 -4.61 6.34
C ALA A 526 -19.38 -5.55 5.40
N ASN A 527 -19.96 -5.84 4.25
CA ASN A 527 -19.32 -6.61 3.19
C ASN A 527 -19.28 -5.77 1.90
N LEU A 528 -18.29 -4.89 1.82
CA LEU A 528 -18.09 -3.99 0.70
C LEU A 528 -17.14 -4.65 -0.31
N HIS A 529 -17.70 -5.42 -1.24
CA HIS A 529 -16.96 -6.31 -2.15
C HIS A 529 -15.95 -5.57 -3.02
N ASN A 530 -16.30 -4.38 -3.50
CA ASN A 530 -15.54 -3.61 -4.47
C ASN A 530 -15.45 -2.14 -4.07
N THR A 531 -14.69 -1.40 -4.85
CA THR A 531 -14.45 0.02 -4.64
C THR A 531 -15.72 0.86 -4.85
N ALA A 532 -16.61 0.47 -5.79
CA ALA A 532 -17.84 1.20 -6.03
C ALA A 532 -18.81 1.13 -4.83
N GLU A 533 -18.80 0.01 -4.10
CA GLU A 533 -19.56 -0.11 -2.84
C GLU A 533 -18.88 0.60 -1.67
N ALA A 534 -17.53 0.63 -1.64
CA ALA A 534 -16.77 1.17 -0.52
C ALA A 534 -16.69 2.70 -0.52
N LEU A 535 -16.42 3.35 -1.66
CA LEU A 535 -16.18 4.79 -1.73
C LEU A 535 -17.34 5.64 -1.20
N PRO A 536 -18.63 5.35 -1.45
CA PRO A 536 -19.73 6.14 -0.88
C PRO A 536 -19.72 6.18 0.65
N THR A 537 -19.14 5.16 1.30
CA THR A 537 -19.06 5.12 2.77
C THR A 537 -18.08 6.13 3.36
N TYR A 538 -17.13 6.65 2.56
CA TYR A 538 -16.15 7.63 3.02
C TYR A 538 -16.80 8.91 3.57
N ILE A 539 -17.91 9.33 2.97
CA ILE A 539 -18.66 10.54 3.33
C ILE A 539 -19.88 10.27 4.22
N LEU A 540 -19.95 9.12 4.89
CA LEU A 540 -20.98 8.88 5.90
C LEU A 540 -20.86 9.90 7.04
N PRO A 541 -21.98 10.39 7.60
CA PRO A 541 -21.95 11.41 8.66
C PRO A 541 -21.02 11.06 9.83
N LYS A 542 -21.02 9.81 10.28
CA LYS A 542 -20.14 9.35 11.36
C LYS A 542 -18.64 9.48 11.01
N ASN A 543 -18.28 9.20 9.75
CA ASN A 543 -16.91 9.28 9.27
C ASN A 543 -16.45 10.74 9.12
N ILE A 544 -17.32 11.61 8.59
CA ILE A 544 -17.06 13.05 8.53
C ILE A 544 -16.86 13.62 9.95
N GLU A 545 -17.72 13.24 10.89
CA GLU A 545 -17.64 13.69 12.28
C GLU A 545 -16.35 13.22 12.94
N LEU A 546 -15.98 11.95 12.81
CA LEU A 546 -14.71 11.41 13.31
C LEU A 546 -13.51 12.22 12.81
N LEU A 547 -13.39 12.33 11.48
CA LEU A 547 -12.23 12.90 10.81
C LEU A 547 -12.08 14.41 11.11
N THR A 548 -13.19 15.13 11.24
CA THR A 548 -13.19 16.56 11.60
C THR A 548 -12.97 16.78 13.09
N ARG A 549 -13.58 15.98 13.97
CA ARG A 549 -13.41 16.08 15.43
C ARG A 549 -11.97 15.83 15.86
N GLN A 550 -11.31 14.83 15.24
CA GLN A 550 -9.90 14.56 15.50
C GLN A 550 -8.94 15.55 14.79
N GLY A 551 -9.47 16.46 13.97
CA GLY A 551 -8.69 17.48 13.28
C GLY A 551 -7.77 16.94 12.20
N VAL A 552 -8.08 15.75 11.66
CA VAL A 552 -7.27 15.08 10.62
C VAL A 552 -7.59 15.63 9.24
N TYR A 553 -8.88 15.88 8.96
CA TYR A 553 -9.37 16.50 7.74
C TYR A 553 -10.37 17.61 8.04
N SER A 554 -10.39 18.64 7.20
CA SER A 554 -11.55 19.51 7.09
C SER A 554 -12.68 18.80 6.33
N LYS A 555 -13.89 19.31 6.42
CA LYS A 555 -15.03 18.76 5.68
C LYS A 555 -14.79 18.87 4.16
N GLU A 556 -14.24 19.99 3.73
CA GLU A 556 -13.88 20.26 2.34
C GLU A 556 -12.82 19.27 1.84
N GLU A 557 -11.78 19.01 2.65
CA GLU A 557 -10.76 18.02 2.33
C GLU A 557 -11.33 16.58 2.19
N ILE A 558 -12.35 16.22 2.98
CA ILE A 558 -13.01 14.90 2.89
C ILE A 558 -13.74 14.76 1.55
N PHE A 559 -14.58 15.73 1.18
CA PHE A 559 -15.33 15.69 -0.08
C PHE A 559 -14.40 15.70 -1.29
N SER A 560 -13.38 16.56 -1.25
CA SER A 560 -12.36 16.59 -2.31
C SER A 560 -11.69 15.25 -2.52
N ARG A 561 -11.29 14.58 -1.45
CA ARG A 561 -10.65 13.26 -1.54
C ARG A 561 -11.60 12.20 -2.07
N HIS A 562 -12.86 12.25 -1.66
CA HIS A 562 -13.89 11.36 -2.19
C HIS A 562 -14.01 11.50 -3.72
N GLU A 563 -14.11 12.71 -4.24
CA GLU A 563 -14.13 12.97 -5.68
C GLU A 563 -12.86 12.48 -6.39
N VAL A 564 -11.68 12.78 -5.83
CA VAL A 564 -10.39 12.33 -6.40
C VAL A 564 -10.31 10.79 -6.44
N HIS A 565 -10.81 10.10 -5.43
CA HIS A 565 -10.82 8.62 -5.43
C HIS A 565 -11.75 8.05 -6.50
N ILE A 566 -12.95 8.60 -6.67
CA ILE A 566 -13.89 8.21 -7.71
C ILE A 566 -13.28 8.48 -9.09
N GLU A 567 -12.79 9.70 -9.32
CA GLU A 567 -12.17 10.07 -10.59
C GLU A 567 -11.01 9.13 -10.95
N LYS A 568 -10.15 8.81 -9.97
CA LYS A 568 -9.03 7.88 -10.17
C LYS A 568 -9.52 6.49 -10.53
N TYR A 569 -10.54 5.96 -9.84
CA TYR A 569 -11.14 4.66 -10.13
C TYR A 569 -11.64 4.60 -11.58
N CYS A 570 -12.47 5.56 -11.97
CA CYS A 570 -13.04 5.63 -13.32
C CYS A 570 -11.94 5.75 -14.40
N LYS A 571 -10.92 6.59 -14.18
CA LYS A 571 -9.80 6.75 -15.12
C LYS A 571 -8.98 5.47 -15.27
N VAL A 572 -8.73 4.72 -14.21
CA VAL A 572 -7.98 3.46 -14.27
C VAL A 572 -8.75 2.45 -15.11
N ILE A 573 -10.03 2.22 -14.84
CA ILE A 573 -10.86 1.28 -15.61
C ILE A 573 -10.97 1.72 -17.07
N ARG A 574 -11.13 3.02 -17.34
CA ARG A 574 -11.14 3.56 -18.70
C ARG A 574 -9.85 3.27 -19.47
N ILE A 575 -8.68 3.48 -18.81
CA ILE A 575 -7.38 3.21 -19.42
C ILE A 575 -7.22 1.72 -19.72
N GLU A 576 -7.59 0.85 -18.79
CA GLU A 576 -7.56 -0.61 -19.00
C GLU A 576 -8.45 -1.03 -20.17
N ALA A 577 -9.70 -0.59 -20.19
CA ALA A 577 -10.65 -0.91 -21.25
C ALA A 577 -10.17 -0.39 -22.64
N ALA A 578 -9.72 0.86 -22.72
CA ALA A 578 -9.21 1.44 -23.94
C ALA A 578 -7.92 0.71 -24.45
N THR A 579 -7.04 0.33 -23.51
CA THR A 579 -5.83 -0.45 -23.84
C THR A 579 -6.20 -1.83 -24.38
N LEU A 580 -7.18 -2.50 -23.76
CA LEU A 580 -7.66 -3.80 -24.24
C LEU A 580 -8.27 -3.69 -25.66
N VAL A 581 -9.10 -2.69 -25.91
CA VAL A 581 -9.66 -2.42 -27.25
C VAL A 581 -8.55 -2.26 -28.27
N ASP A 582 -7.53 -1.45 -27.98
CA ASP A 582 -6.40 -1.22 -28.89
C ASP A 582 -5.63 -2.52 -29.19
N MET A 583 -5.30 -3.29 -28.17
CA MET A 583 -4.57 -4.56 -28.31
C MET A 583 -5.38 -5.60 -29.09
N VAL A 584 -6.69 -5.65 -28.91
CA VAL A 584 -7.58 -6.54 -29.67
C VAL A 584 -7.63 -6.13 -31.15
N GLN A 585 -7.90 -4.85 -31.43
CA GLN A 585 -8.10 -4.36 -32.80
C GLN A 585 -6.82 -4.41 -33.63
N HIS A 586 -5.67 -4.07 -33.04
CA HIS A 586 -4.41 -4.01 -33.78
C HIS A 586 -3.60 -5.31 -33.77
N GLY A 587 -3.85 -6.21 -32.82
CA GLY A 587 -3.10 -7.45 -32.64
C GLY A 587 -3.94 -8.71 -32.79
N ILE A 588 -4.87 -8.95 -31.89
CA ILE A 588 -5.49 -10.27 -31.68
C ILE A 588 -6.41 -10.64 -32.83
N LEU A 589 -7.33 -9.76 -33.27
CA LEU A 589 -8.25 -10.02 -34.39
C LEU A 589 -7.49 -10.38 -35.66
N ASN A 590 -6.40 -9.66 -35.94
CA ASN A 590 -5.58 -9.92 -37.13
C ASN A 590 -4.83 -11.24 -37.03
N ALA A 591 -4.22 -11.54 -35.88
CA ALA A 591 -3.48 -12.78 -35.65
C ALA A 591 -4.39 -14.03 -35.76
N ALA A 592 -5.60 -13.95 -35.19
CA ALA A 592 -6.61 -15.01 -35.34
C ALA A 592 -7.02 -15.23 -36.80
N SER A 593 -7.31 -14.13 -37.53
CA SER A 593 -7.67 -14.20 -38.96
C SER A 593 -6.56 -14.76 -39.84
N GLU A 594 -5.27 -14.38 -39.59
CA GLU A 594 -4.12 -14.90 -40.34
C GLU A 594 -3.94 -16.41 -40.12
N TYR A 595 -4.12 -16.87 -38.89
CA TYR A 595 -4.03 -18.30 -38.58
C TYR A 595 -5.21 -19.08 -39.19
N GLU A 596 -6.43 -18.57 -39.10
CA GLU A 596 -7.60 -19.15 -39.76
C GLU A 596 -7.40 -19.26 -41.28
N ALA A 597 -6.93 -18.20 -41.94
CA ALA A 597 -6.59 -18.24 -43.36
C ALA A 597 -5.55 -19.31 -43.68
N THR A 598 -4.55 -19.52 -42.85
CA THR A 598 -3.54 -20.59 -43.01
C THR A 598 -4.17 -21.98 -42.92
N LEU A 599 -5.10 -22.19 -41.96
CA LEU A 599 -5.84 -23.45 -41.83
C LEU A 599 -6.71 -23.70 -43.07
N CYS A 600 -7.42 -22.70 -43.58
CA CYS A 600 -8.23 -22.78 -44.80
C CYS A 600 -7.38 -23.11 -46.03
N ASN A 601 -6.21 -22.47 -46.18
CA ASN A 601 -5.28 -22.78 -47.24
C ASN A 601 -4.74 -24.22 -47.15
N THR A 602 -4.49 -24.73 -45.94
CA THR A 602 -4.08 -26.11 -45.69
C THR A 602 -5.17 -27.09 -46.10
N ILE A 603 -6.43 -26.81 -45.81
CA ILE A 603 -7.59 -27.63 -46.22
C ILE A 603 -7.67 -27.67 -47.77
N ALA A 604 -7.59 -26.51 -48.40
CA ALA A 604 -7.61 -26.43 -49.87
C ALA A 604 -6.47 -27.22 -50.51
N ALA A 605 -5.23 -27.08 -50.02
CA ALA A 605 -4.09 -27.82 -50.50
C ALA A 605 -4.21 -29.36 -50.32
N LYS A 606 -4.67 -29.81 -49.13
CA LYS A 606 -4.94 -31.26 -48.88
C LYS A 606 -5.96 -31.83 -49.86
N ARG A 607 -7.10 -31.17 -50.03
CA ARG A 607 -8.15 -31.61 -50.93
C ARG A 607 -7.71 -31.60 -52.41
N ALA A 608 -6.87 -30.68 -52.82
CA ALA A 608 -6.32 -30.63 -54.16
C ALA A 608 -5.29 -31.78 -54.43
N ALA A 609 -4.50 -32.14 -53.41
CA ALA A 609 -3.49 -33.20 -53.48
C ALA A 609 -4.12 -34.60 -53.47
N ALA A 610 -5.09 -34.84 -52.57
CA ALA A 610 -5.80 -36.12 -52.46
C ALA A 610 -7.16 -35.86 -51.72
N PRO A 611 -8.30 -35.99 -52.43
CA PRO A 611 -9.63 -35.71 -51.87
C PRO A 611 -10.01 -36.53 -50.63
N GLU A 612 -9.41 -37.70 -50.47
CA GLU A 612 -9.61 -38.64 -49.33
C GLU A 612 -8.89 -38.23 -48.05
N LEU A 613 -7.93 -37.26 -48.11
CA LEU A 613 -7.25 -36.80 -46.90
C LEU A 613 -8.21 -36.15 -45.95
N THR A 614 -8.11 -36.52 -44.66
CA THR A 614 -8.93 -35.90 -43.64
C THR A 614 -8.47 -34.49 -43.36
N CYS A 615 -9.42 -33.56 -43.21
CA CYS A 615 -9.18 -32.15 -42.82
C CYS A 615 -9.87 -31.82 -41.50
N HIS A 616 -10.16 -32.83 -40.67
CA HIS A 616 -10.97 -32.64 -39.46
C HIS A 616 -10.31 -31.68 -38.47
N VAL A 617 -9.01 -31.79 -38.26
CA VAL A 617 -8.26 -30.90 -37.34
C VAL A 617 -8.31 -29.45 -37.83
N GLU A 618 -7.94 -29.21 -39.07
CA GLU A 618 -7.90 -27.88 -39.65
C GLU A 618 -9.30 -27.26 -39.69
N SER A 619 -10.32 -28.01 -40.10
CA SER A 619 -11.70 -27.52 -40.16
C SER A 619 -12.26 -27.20 -38.77
N SER A 620 -11.97 -28.04 -37.76
CA SER A 620 -12.42 -27.80 -36.39
C SER A 620 -11.77 -26.58 -35.80
N LEU A 621 -10.47 -26.40 -35.98
CA LEU A 621 -9.74 -25.20 -35.51
C LEU A 621 -10.19 -23.94 -36.24
N ALA A 622 -10.31 -23.96 -37.58
CA ALA A 622 -10.75 -22.81 -38.36
C ALA A 622 -12.14 -22.34 -37.94
N ASN A 623 -13.09 -23.28 -37.78
CA ASN A 623 -14.46 -22.95 -37.34
C ASN A 623 -14.47 -22.36 -35.92
N ALA A 624 -13.68 -22.92 -34.99
CA ALA A 624 -13.64 -22.44 -33.61
C ALA A 624 -13.01 -21.04 -33.52
N ILE A 625 -11.90 -20.81 -34.23
CA ILE A 625 -11.22 -19.51 -34.28
C ILE A 625 -12.10 -18.46 -34.96
N GLY A 626 -12.71 -18.77 -36.10
CA GLY A 626 -13.60 -17.85 -36.82
C GLY A 626 -14.77 -17.42 -35.95
N SER A 627 -15.47 -18.38 -35.30
CA SER A 627 -16.59 -18.07 -34.42
C SER A 627 -16.18 -17.20 -33.21
N LEU A 628 -15.04 -17.50 -32.57
CA LEU A 628 -14.53 -16.70 -31.46
C LEU A 628 -14.07 -15.30 -31.93
N ASN A 629 -13.51 -15.20 -33.14
CA ASN A 629 -13.05 -13.92 -33.67
C ASN A 629 -14.22 -13.00 -34.02
N GLU A 630 -15.34 -13.53 -34.53
CA GLU A 630 -16.61 -12.81 -34.73
C GLU A 630 -17.18 -12.33 -33.39
N GLN A 631 -17.24 -13.23 -32.39
CA GLN A 631 -17.68 -12.89 -31.03
C GLN A 631 -16.81 -11.80 -30.43
N LEU A 632 -15.48 -11.90 -30.55
CA LEU A 632 -14.53 -10.91 -30.04
C LEU A 632 -14.74 -9.53 -30.67
N LEU A 633 -15.03 -9.49 -31.97
CA LEU A 633 -15.32 -8.23 -32.66
C LEU A 633 -16.59 -7.58 -32.08
N GLU A 634 -17.68 -8.35 -31.90
CA GLU A 634 -18.93 -7.84 -31.33
C GLU A 634 -18.74 -7.33 -29.88
N GLU A 635 -18.05 -8.10 -29.04
CA GLU A 635 -17.77 -7.72 -27.66
C GLU A 635 -16.88 -6.48 -27.58
N THR A 636 -15.90 -6.34 -28.49
CA THR A 636 -15.02 -5.17 -28.57
C THR A 636 -15.79 -3.92 -29.01
N ILE A 637 -16.73 -4.05 -29.94
CA ILE A 637 -17.64 -2.94 -30.34
C ILE A 637 -18.50 -2.54 -29.15
N GLY A 638 -19.03 -3.52 -28.39
CA GLY A 638 -19.79 -3.26 -27.16
C GLY A 638 -19.00 -2.47 -26.12
N LEU A 639 -17.76 -2.90 -25.85
CA LEU A 639 -16.85 -2.22 -24.92
C LEU A 639 -16.53 -0.79 -25.38
N LYS A 640 -16.26 -0.60 -26.67
CA LYS A 640 -16.00 0.73 -27.24
C LYS A 640 -17.23 1.64 -27.12
N THR A 641 -18.42 1.12 -27.39
CA THR A 641 -19.68 1.86 -27.25
C THR A 641 -19.89 2.26 -25.78
N ALA A 642 -19.63 1.37 -24.82
CA ALA A 642 -19.71 1.68 -23.40
C ALA A 642 -18.77 2.82 -23.01
N LEU A 643 -17.53 2.84 -23.53
CA LEU A 643 -16.56 3.92 -23.29
C LEU A 643 -16.97 5.27 -23.91
N GLU A 644 -17.69 5.26 -25.03
CA GLU A 644 -18.14 6.46 -25.74
C GLU A 644 -19.47 7.02 -25.19
N THR A 645 -20.27 6.19 -24.51
CA THR A 645 -21.60 6.57 -24.00
C THR A 645 -21.51 7.40 -22.72
N VAL A 646 -20.45 7.27 -21.96
CA VAL A 646 -20.25 8.00 -20.71
C VAL A 646 -19.99 9.48 -20.98
N SER A 647 -20.79 10.34 -20.33
CA SER A 647 -20.52 11.79 -20.30
C SER A 647 -19.55 12.10 -19.13
N ASP A 648 -18.47 12.77 -19.43
CA ASP A 648 -17.50 13.25 -18.40
C ASP A 648 -18.14 14.27 -17.43
N ASP A 649 -19.32 14.82 -17.76
CA ASP A 649 -20.09 15.78 -16.92
C ASP A 649 -21.12 15.09 -15.99
N ALA A 650 -21.17 13.77 -15.94
CA ALA A 650 -22.09 13.06 -15.06
C ALA A 650 -21.63 13.15 -13.58
N GLU A 651 -22.61 13.05 -12.67
CA GLU A 651 -22.32 13.04 -11.22
C GLU A 651 -21.33 11.92 -10.86
N PRO A 652 -20.35 12.19 -9.97
CA PRO A 652 -19.25 11.24 -9.67
C PRO A 652 -19.72 9.84 -9.28
N GLU A 653 -20.74 9.70 -8.43
CA GLU A 653 -21.27 8.39 -8.02
C GLU A 653 -21.96 7.64 -9.19
N THR A 654 -22.59 8.37 -10.11
CA THR A 654 -23.17 7.76 -11.32
C THR A 654 -22.06 7.22 -12.23
N LEU A 655 -20.95 7.96 -12.37
CA LEU A 655 -19.78 7.51 -13.11
C LEU A 655 -19.15 6.27 -12.46
N LEU A 656 -18.99 6.28 -11.15
CA LEU A 656 -18.44 5.17 -10.38
C LEU A 656 -19.17 3.86 -10.68
N HIS A 657 -20.49 3.86 -10.54
CA HIS A 657 -21.32 2.69 -10.80
C HIS A 657 -21.31 2.29 -12.27
N TYR A 658 -21.37 3.24 -13.20
CA TYR A 658 -21.32 2.94 -14.62
C TYR A 658 -20.02 2.25 -15.03
N TYR A 659 -18.88 2.74 -14.57
CA TYR A 659 -17.59 2.11 -14.87
C TYR A 659 -17.48 0.70 -14.27
N HIS A 660 -17.98 0.50 -13.07
CA HIS A 660 -18.02 -0.83 -12.45
C HIS A 660 -18.97 -1.79 -13.14
N ASP A 661 -20.26 -1.39 -13.32
CA ASP A 661 -21.32 -2.30 -13.73
C ASP A 661 -21.30 -2.58 -15.24
N GLU A 662 -20.93 -1.60 -16.06
CA GLU A 662 -21.00 -1.70 -17.52
C GLU A 662 -19.59 -1.86 -18.14
N VAL A 663 -18.67 -0.96 -17.87
CA VAL A 663 -17.36 -0.98 -18.55
C VAL A 663 -16.52 -2.18 -18.11
N GLU A 664 -16.47 -2.48 -16.83
CA GLU A 664 -15.71 -3.63 -16.32
C GLU A 664 -16.32 -4.96 -16.76
N LYS A 665 -17.65 -5.07 -16.82
CA LYS A 665 -18.34 -6.25 -17.35
C LYS A 665 -17.94 -6.52 -18.79
N HIS A 666 -18.05 -5.52 -19.68
CA HIS A 666 -17.65 -5.64 -21.07
C HIS A 666 -16.15 -5.99 -21.21
N THR A 667 -15.28 -5.39 -20.39
CA THR A 667 -13.85 -5.70 -20.34
C THR A 667 -13.63 -7.17 -20.01
N ASN A 668 -14.35 -7.71 -19.03
CA ASN A 668 -14.26 -9.11 -18.64
C ASN A 668 -14.76 -10.08 -19.71
N ASP A 669 -15.78 -9.71 -20.48
CA ASP A 669 -16.29 -10.55 -21.57
C ASP A 669 -15.28 -10.61 -22.72
N VAL A 670 -14.74 -9.47 -23.18
CA VAL A 670 -13.65 -9.40 -24.17
C VAL A 670 -12.47 -10.27 -23.72
N ARG A 671 -12.03 -10.15 -22.46
CA ARG A 671 -10.94 -10.94 -21.91
C ARG A 671 -11.17 -12.44 -22.04
N LYS A 672 -12.36 -12.93 -21.63
CA LYS A 672 -12.68 -14.37 -21.69
C LYS A 672 -12.58 -14.94 -23.10
N THR A 673 -12.96 -14.16 -24.10
CA THR A 673 -12.87 -14.56 -25.51
C THR A 673 -11.44 -14.53 -26.02
N VAL A 674 -10.66 -13.52 -25.63
CA VAL A 674 -9.22 -13.43 -25.93
C VAL A 674 -8.46 -14.61 -25.33
N ASP A 675 -8.70 -14.96 -24.06
CA ASP A 675 -8.04 -16.08 -23.37
C ASP A 675 -8.30 -17.42 -24.11
N LYS A 676 -9.51 -17.61 -24.66
CA LYS A 676 -9.84 -18.79 -25.48
C LYS A 676 -9.11 -18.80 -26.84
N LEU A 677 -9.01 -17.64 -27.49
CA LEU A 677 -8.27 -17.49 -28.73
C LEU A 677 -6.78 -17.75 -28.57
N GLU A 678 -6.19 -17.30 -27.43
CA GLU A 678 -4.78 -17.57 -27.10
C GLU A 678 -4.48 -19.08 -27.09
N VAL A 679 -5.36 -19.88 -26.49
CA VAL A 679 -5.20 -21.35 -26.43
C VAL A 679 -5.27 -22.02 -27.81
N LEU A 680 -6.10 -21.50 -28.70
CA LEU A 680 -6.34 -22.12 -30.01
C LEU A 680 -5.37 -21.61 -31.09
N THR A 681 -4.86 -20.40 -30.97
CA THR A 681 -3.99 -19.77 -31.96
C THR A 681 -2.56 -20.29 -31.82
N ALA A 682 -1.98 -20.76 -32.93
CA ALA A 682 -0.62 -21.25 -32.92
C ALA A 682 0.38 -20.16 -32.50
N SER A 683 1.35 -20.50 -31.66
CA SER A 683 2.27 -19.56 -31.00
C SER A 683 3.02 -18.62 -31.97
N LYS A 684 3.31 -19.06 -33.21
CA LYS A 684 3.96 -18.22 -34.22
C LYS A 684 3.08 -17.04 -34.71
N TYR A 685 1.74 -17.13 -34.51
CA TYR A 685 0.78 -16.09 -34.89
C TYR A 685 0.37 -15.22 -33.68
N TRP A 686 0.43 -15.80 -32.45
CA TRP A 686 0.03 -15.07 -31.26
C TRP A 686 0.99 -13.89 -31.00
N PRO A 687 0.50 -12.64 -30.95
CA PRO A 687 1.38 -11.47 -31.03
C PRO A 687 1.96 -11.05 -29.67
N TYR A 688 1.50 -11.62 -28.57
CA TYR A 688 1.86 -11.19 -27.22
C TYR A 688 2.50 -12.30 -26.40
N PRO A 689 3.46 -11.97 -25.50
CA PRO A 689 3.98 -12.94 -24.53
C PRO A 689 2.87 -13.51 -23.65
N THR A 690 2.88 -14.83 -23.51
CA THR A 690 1.93 -15.60 -22.69
C THR A 690 2.28 -15.53 -21.21
N PHE A 691 1.34 -15.91 -20.32
CA PHE A 691 1.65 -16.04 -18.89
C PHE A 691 2.77 -17.03 -18.60
N CYS A 692 2.88 -18.09 -19.40
CA CYS A 692 3.99 -19.04 -19.26
C CYS A 692 5.35 -18.37 -19.49
N GLU A 693 5.46 -17.53 -20.49
CA GLU A 693 6.70 -16.78 -20.77
C GLU A 693 6.96 -15.72 -19.70
N LEU A 694 5.96 -14.95 -19.33
CA LEU A 694 6.09 -13.85 -18.35
C LEU A 694 6.46 -14.33 -16.94
N LEU A 695 5.81 -15.39 -16.45
CA LEU A 695 5.98 -15.86 -15.07
C LEU A 695 7.21 -16.76 -14.87
N PHE A 696 7.73 -17.39 -15.93
CA PHE A 696 8.81 -18.39 -15.82
C PHE A 696 10.13 -17.98 -16.48
N SER A 697 10.23 -16.77 -17.03
CA SER A 697 11.45 -16.25 -17.69
C SER A 697 12.52 -15.73 -16.71
N VAL A 698 12.16 -15.42 -15.49
CA VAL A 698 13.04 -14.80 -14.48
C VAL A 698 13.41 -15.79 -13.41
#